data_4688ddca7602db44a6b376e59733d2e8
#
_entry.id   4688ddca7602db44a6b376e59733d2e8
#
_cell.length_a   1.000
_cell.length_b   1.000
_cell.length_c   1.000
_cell.angle_alpha   90.00
_cell.angle_beta   90.00
_cell.angle_gamma   90.00
#
_symmetry.space_group_name_H-M   'P 1'
#
loop_
_entity.id
_entity.type
_entity.pdbx_description
1 polymer ?
#
loop_
_entity_poly.entity_id
_entity_poly.type
_entity_poly.pdbx_seq_one_letter_code
_entity_poly.pdbx_strand_id
1 'polypeptide(L)'
;MNKKLTKLMLLLFAVISYQMGISQTVGGTITDEDGEPLIGASIMVKGTTSGTITDLNGKYNVTASNGDILYVSYVGMLGQEIAIGSSNNYDLSMEMDNTTFSDIVVTATRQPVRKIKTTTAITTIGSEELAVIQPESVAEALIFTPGVTVENSQGRKSNYNIRGFPSGNTYVTTLLDGLPLSGFASRSAGTNEYLALDKNIERVEVVRGSGATLFGRAAGAGAVNMIQKTGGDEASGSVSFTRFNNVMGEGHPNEGDFDYRLDYNLSGPLSDNIRYSLGGYLMEDSGYKEWGNKDKGGQISANIDFQVSDKTKIRIYGIVGDNQFNNLTDSPYNIGTGKLADGWENYNTYYPDNSQLNFESTLRTSVFAPLQFTSPILDADGNQITQNQARDNREEVIGGLFGISAEFQLSDNLTLTQKTRGSSYNWRDQNEITFSSFYTADSNILRLNANSNGNISDIISETRLQLAAGGANSKHLLSVGIYYSDAKYDRFGGLHWYTANVDPRPTYSWFGPPGTPPLDRFSLSATTSYQEESVLGLFIGDEMTFGEKLSVNAGIRWDRMTGLFNNDPGKIRGLDYDPDELDENELDFSNFSGSIGANYLLNERSAVYGSFVRAFSLPSVGLNTPLPEKDEIVTNMEVGLRFGVGDLGFDIAAFNTKIDNRIATVFDPMAVGGQTFIPRPVGTNTVQGAEVQLTFAPSSVRGLLLRGSLTLQNSQYDGFQVALDNVDHDGDDTTIPIPEANLDNLFGLELVTIDQATQRYAIDATGNRVQGTPNLIYSVVVGYNTEKFGLSYDMVSYAGRYATALNLIEVPDLTLSNANIYYRFKFSNGSGVKVGARIKNLFNSAAPQTYVLGDANDTVLVQKQITPDFTNTLGFGIGQIPRRILLTVGYDF
;
A
#
# COMPACT_ATOMS: atom_id res chain seq x y z
N MET A 1 -19.46 -26.18 -67.21
CA MET A 1 -19.87 -25.72 -65.92
C MET A 1 -21.28 -26.26 -65.64
N ASN A 2 -21.43 -27.03 -64.58
CA ASN A 2 -22.56 -27.90 -64.34
C ASN A 2 -23.81 -27.11 -63.93
N LYS A 3 -24.91 -27.09 -64.72
CA LYS A 3 -26.12 -26.31 -64.44
C LYS A 3 -26.74 -26.52 -63.04
N LYS A 4 -26.39 -27.60 -62.38
CA LYS A 4 -26.74 -27.83 -60.94
C LYS A 4 -25.97 -26.97 -59.94
N LEU A 5 -24.70 -26.69 -60.25
CA LEU A 5 -23.84 -25.86 -59.38
C LEU A 5 -24.27 -24.41 -59.48
N THR A 6 -24.63 -23.93 -60.66
CA THR A 6 -25.12 -22.54 -60.85
C THR A 6 -26.47 -22.30 -60.16
N LYS A 7 -27.39 -23.34 -60.17
CA LYS A 7 -28.63 -23.24 -59.40
C LYS A 7 -28.43 -23.27 -57.89
N LEU A 8 -27.44 -24.05 -57.40
CA LEU A 8 -27.10 -24.11 -55.99
C LEU A 8 -26.45 -22.77 -55.50
N MET A 9 -25.57 -22.18 -56.33
CA MET A 9 -25.00 -20.84 -56.04
C MET A 9 -26.06 -19.71 -56.07
N LEU A 10 -27.02 -19.78 -57.00
CA LEU A 10 -28.14 -18.82 -57.06
C LEU A 10 -29.09 -18.99 -55.86
N LEU A 11 -29.30 -20.21 -55.38
CA LEU A 11 -30.09 -20.45 -54.19
C LEU A 11 -29.39 -20.01 -52.91
N LEU A 12 -28.05 -20.24 -52.81
CA LEU A 12 -27.23 -19.74 -51.73
C LEU A 12 -27.21 -18.19 -51.72
N PHE A 13 -27.10 -17.56 -52.89
CA PHE A 13 -27.14 -16.11 -53.03
C PHE A 13 -28.51 -15.53 -52.64
N ALA A 14 -29.62 -16.22 -52.99
CA ALA A 14 -30.95 -15.81 -52.59
C ALA A 14 -31.21 -15.98 -51.07
N VAL A 15 -30.63 -17.01 -50.42
CA VAL A 15 -30.72 -17.20 -48.98
C VAL A 15 -29.87 -16.18 -48.22
N ILE A 16 -28.69 -15.81 -48.75
CA ILE A 16 -27.84 -14.76 -48.18
C ILE A 16 -28.47 -13.37 -48.33
N SER A 17 -29.17 -13.13 -49.42
CA SER A 17 -29.87 -11.85 -49.68
C SER A 17 -31.13 -11.66 -48.82
N TYR A 18 -31.71 -12.74 -48.26
CA TYR A 18 -32.90 -12.65 -47.40
C TYR A 18 -32.59 -12.29 -45.93
N GLN A 19 -31.33 -12.29 -45.55
CA GLN A 19 -30.89 -11.92 -44.20
C GLN A 19 -30.32 -10.49 -44.08
N MET A 20 -30.45 -9.64 -45.08
CA MET A 20 -30.21 -8.21 -44.90
C MET A 20 -31.41 -7.60 -44.15
N GLY A 21 -31.36 -7.73 -42.82
CA GLY A 21 -32.19 -6.92 -41.94
C GLY A 21 -31.99 -5.43 -42.31
N ILE A 22 -33.06 -4.68 -42.46
CA ILE A 22 -33.00 -3.24 -42.73
C ILE A 22 -32.44 -2.61 -41.47
N SER A 23 -31.13 -2.35 -41.45
CA SER A 23 -30.46 -1.59 -40.40
C SER A 23 -30.87 -0.14 -40.54
N GLN A 24 -31.36 0.47 -39.49
CA GLN A 24 -31.74 1.88 -39.42
C GLN A 24 -30.78 2.62 -38.46
N THR A 25 -30.54 3.90 -38.74
CA THR A 25 -29.85 4.74 -37.75
C THR A 25 -30.89 5.19 -36.73
N VAL A 26 -30.68 4.83 -35.48
CA VAL A 26 -31.49 5.27 -34.34
C VAL A 26 -30.66 6.20 -33.46
N GLY A 27 -31.29 7.21 -32.89
CA GLY A 27 -30.62 8.15 -31.99
C GLY A 27 -31.54 8.53 -30.85
N GLY A 28 -31.07 9.41 -30.01
CA GLY A 28 -31.75 9.89 -28.82
C GLY A 28 -30.86 10.75 -27.95
N THR A 29 -31.39 11.11 -26.81
CA THR A 29 -30.65 11.85 -25.76
C THR A 29 -30.65 11.03 -24.49
N ILE A 30 -29.46 10.90 -23.87
CA ILE A 30 -29.28 10.28 -22.57
C ILE A 30 -29.08 11.39 -21.55
N THR A 31 -29.91 11.39 -20.53
CA THR A 31 -29.86 12.36 -19.42
C THR A 31 -29.77 11.63 -18.08
N ASP A 32 -29.44 12.34 -17.03
CA ASP A 32 -29.68 11.89 -15.66
C ASP A 32 -31.15 12.13 -15.25
N GLU A 33 -31.48 11.85 -13.98
CA GLU A 33 -32.83 12.05 -13.41
C GLU A 33 -33.24 13.53 -13.34
N ASP A 34 -32.30 14.46 -13.39
CA ASP A 34 -32.55 15.91 -13.40
C ASP A 34 -32.72 16.47 -14.80
N GLY A 35 -32.53 15.64 -15.82
CA GLY A 35 -32.57 16.04 -17.23
C GLY A 35 -31.27 16.66 -17.73
N GLU A 36 -30.15 16.58 -16.94
CA GLU A 36 -28.85 17.03 -17.41
C GLU A 36 -28.25 16.00 -18.39
N PRO A 37 -27.66 16.42 -19.51
CA PRO A 37 -27.14 15.52 -20.51
C PRO A 37 -25.93 14.72 -20.01
N LEU A 38 -25.95 13.39 -20.16
CA LEU A 38 -24.83 12.51 -19.83
C LEU A 38 -23.86 12.43 -21.01
N ILE A 39 -22.73 13.11 -20.88
CA ILE A 39 -21.68 13.18 -21.92
C ILE A 39 -20.79 11.95 -21.83
N GLY A 40 -20.58 11.24 -22.96
CA GLY A 40 -19.74 10.04 -23.00
C GLY A 40 -20.44 8.78 -22.48
N ALA A 41 -21.77 8.78 -22.30
CA ALA A 41 -22.54 7.58 -22.02
C ALA A 41 -22.37 6.58 -23.18
N SER A 42 -22.05 5.33 -22.85
CA SER A 42 -21.82 4.27 -23.84
C SER A 42 -23.15 3.62 -24.24
N ILE A 43 -23.42 3.56 -25.51
CA ILE A 43 -24.59 2.89 -26.11
C ILE A 43 -24.08 1.74 -26.97
N MET A 44 -24.47 0.54 -26.66
CA MET A 44 -24.05 -0.68 -27.37
C MET A 44 -25.26 -1.49 -27.85
N VAL A 45 -25.21 -1.97 -29.06
CA VAL A 45 -26.23 -2.93 -29.55
C VAL A 45 -25.91 -4.29 -28.93
N LYS A 46 -26.78 -4.75 -28.04
CA LYS A 46 -26.57 -5.98 -27.24
C LYS A 46 -26.29 -7.18 -28.13
N GLY A 47 -25.21 -7.89 -27.81
CA GLY A 47 -24.78 -9.06 -28.60
C GLY A 47 -23.96 -8.75 -29.86
N THR A 48 -23.65 -7.50 -30.13
CA THR A 48 -22.82 -7.07 -31.28
C THR A 48 -21.63 -6.24 -30.82
N THR A 49 -20.74 -5.87 -31.73
CA THR A 49 -19.65 -4.87 -31.49
C THR A 49 -20.04 -3.47 -31.93
N SER A 50 -21.28 -3.27 -32.40
CA SER A 50 -21.81 -1.97 -32.82
C SER A 50 -22.16 -1.13 -31.60
N GLY A 51 -21.59 0.06 -31.48
CA GLY A 51 -21.89 0.98 -30.39
C GLY A 51 -21.43 2.39 -30.70
N THR A 52 -21.78 3.32 -29.84
CA THR A 52 -21.44 4.73 -29.92
C THR A 52 -21.37 5.32 -28.51
N ILE A 53 -20.95 6.57 -28.40
CA ILE A 53 -21.02 7.35 -27.15
C ILE A 53 -21.85 8.61 -27.36
N THR A 54 -22.40 9.18 -26.28
CA THR A 54 -23.13 10.45 -26.34
C THR A 54 -22.18 11.64 -26.54
N ASP A 55 -22.65 12.63 -27.25
CA ASP A 55 -21.99 13.94 -27.44
C ASP A 55 -22.19 14.89 -26.24
N LEU A 56 -21.68 16.12 -26.34
CA LEU A 56 -21.76 17.17 -25.31
C LEU A 56 -23.21 17.55 -24.91
N ASN A 57 -24.20 17.21 -25.70
CA ASN A 57 -25.61 17.42 -25.43
C ASN A 57 -26.32 16.13 -25.01
N GLY A 58 -25.57 15.08 -24.68
CA GLY A 58 -26.13 13.77 -24.35
C GLY A 58 -26.70 13.00 -25.55
N LYS A 59 -26.52 13.50 -26.81
CA LYS A 59 -27.10 12.89 -28.00
C LYS A 59 -26.23 11.79 -28.56
N TYR A 60 -26.87 10.73 -29.05
CA TYR A 60 -26.20 9.62 -29.71
C TYR A 60 -26.87 9.24 -31.02
N ASN A 61 -26.13 8.58 -31.90
CA ASN A 61 -26.63 7.89 -33.08
C ASN A 61 -25.90 6.56 -33.20
N VAL A 62 -26.65 5.48 -33.37
CA VAL A 62 -26.12 4.13 -33.53
C VAL A 62 -26.92 3.38 -34.62
N THR A 63 -26.25 2.49 -35.32
CA THR A 63 -26.90 1.63 -36.34
C THR A 63 -27.43 0.38 -35.67
N ALA A 64 -28.76 0.19 -35.69
CA ALA A 64 -29.44 -0.94 -35.09
C ALA A 64 -30.61 -1.38 -35.96
N SER A 65 -31.08 -2.61 -35.74
CA SER A 65 -32.24 -3.18 -36.46
C SER A 65 -33.45 -3.22 -35.52
N ASN A 66 -34.65 -3.25 -36.12
CA ASN A 66 -35.86 -3.45 -35.33
C ASN A 66 -35.80 -4.83 -34.63
N GLY A 67 -36.03 -4.83 -33.33
CA GLY A 67 -35.89 -6.00 -32.46
C GLY A 67 -34.57 -6.09 -31.73
N ASP A 68 -33.59 -5.23 -32.07
CA ASP A 68 -32.35 -5.11 -31.29
C ASP A 68 -32.60 -4.45 -29.94
N ILE A 69 -31.71 -4.68 -29.01
CA ILE A 69 -31.69 -4.03 -27.68
C ILE A 69 -30.43 -3.17 -27.59
N LEU A 70 -30.61 -1.88 -27.31
CA LEU A 70 -29.51 -1.01 -26.93
C LEU A 70 -29.26 -1.17 -25.43
N TYR A 71 -28.03 -1.41 -25.03
CA TYR A 71 -27.57 -1.32 -23.65
C TYR A 71 -26.86 -0.01 -23.46
N VAL A 72 -27.40 0.82 -22.57
CA VAL A 72 -26.85 2.14 -22.22
C VAL A 72 -26.16 2.03 -20.87
N SER A 73 -24.94 2.49 -20.78
CA SER A 73 -24.17 2.51 -19.53
C SER A 73 -23.39 3.81 -19.40
N TYR A 74 -23.33 4.30 -18.18
CA TYR A 74 -22.55 5.46 -17.80
C TYR A 74 -21.96 5.26 -16.40
N VAL A 75 -20.78 5.83 -16.14
CA VAL A 75 -20.12 5.69 -14.84
C VAL A 75 -21.00 6.29 -13.75
N GLY A 76 -21.27 5.53 -12.69
CA GLY A 76 -22.13 5.95 -11.59
C GLY A 76 -23.64 5.83 -11.85
N MET A 77 -24.07 5.31 -13.01
CA MET A 77 -25.48 5.14 -13.34
C MET A 77 -25.85 3.65 -13.50
N LEU A 78 -27.08 3.30 -13.21
CA LEU A 78 -27.63 1.96 -13.48
C LEU A 78 -27.69 1.75 -15.01
N GLY A 79 -27.06 0.68 -15.48
CA GLY A 79 -27.17 0.30 -16.88
C GLY A 79 -28.61 -0.03 -17.26
N GLN A 80 -29.10 0.53 -18.33
CA GLN A 80 -30.49 0.34 -18.80
C GLN A 80 -30.55 -0.18 -20.21
N GLU A 81 -31.64 -0.86 -20.53
CA GLU A 81 -31.87 -1.46 -21.84
C GLU A 81 -33.04 -0.79 -22.58
N ILE A 82 -32.84 -0.48 -23.87
CA ILE A 82 -33.84 0.12 -24.73
C ILE A 82 -34.12 -0.87 -25.88
N ALA A 83 -35.32 -1.37 -25.96
CA ALA A 83 -35.73 -2.20 -27.08
C ALA A 83 -36.04 -1.33 -28.31
N ILE A 84 -35.39 -1.64 -29.45
CA ILE A 84 -35.55 -0.91 -30.70
C ILE A 84 -36.79 -1.43 -31.43
N GLY A 85 -37.74 -0.53 -31.69
CA GLY A 85 -38.93 -0.77 -32.47
C GLY A 85 -38.90 0.02 -33.80
N SER A 86 -40.02 0.55 -34.17
CA SER A 86 -40.17 1.35 -35.40
C SER A 86 -39.83 2.85 -35.27
N SER A 87 -39.49 3.31 -34.06
CA SER A 87 -39.06 4.69 -33.81
C SER A 87 -37.59 4.85 -34.19
N ASN A 88 -37.21 6.07 -34.59
CA ASN A 88 -35.79 6.43 -34.78
C ASN A 88 -35.25 7.27 -33.64
N ASN A 89 -36.06 7.63 -32.62
CA ASN A 89 -35.63 8.42 -31.47
C ASN A 89 -35.99 7.66 -30.18
N TYR A 90 -34.96 7.48 -29.33
CA TYR A 90 -35.03 6.79 -28.04
C TYR A 90 -34.29 7.60 -26.99
N ASP A 91 -35.00 8.46 -26.28
CA ASP A 91 -34.48 9.22 -25.15
C ASP A 91 -34.56 8.36 -23.88
N LEU A 92 -33.53 8.47 -23.02
CA LEU A 92 -33.45 7.73 -21.77
C LEU A 92 -32.95 8.61 -20.66
N SER A 93 -33.64 8.61 -19.54
CA SER A 93 -33.15 9.15 -18.27
C SER A 93 -32.54 7.99 -17.46
N MET A 94 -31.27 8.08 -17.13
CA MET A 94 -30.56 7.06 -16.37
C MET A 94 -30.70 7.33 -14.86
N GLU A 95 -30.90 6.29 -14.11
CA GLU A 95 -30.93 6.33 -12.63
C GLU A 95 -29.53 6.19 -12.07
N MET A 96 -29.24 6.93 -10.99
CA MET A 96 -27.93 6.86 -10.33
C MET A 96 -27.73 5.51 -9.62
N ASP A 97 -26.59 4.86 -9.83
CA ASP A 97 -26.22 3.66 -9.08
C ASP A 97 -25.49 4.05 -7.79
N ASN A 98 -26.25 4.21 -6.74
CA ASN A 98 -25.75 4.58 -5.41
C ASN A 98 -25.07 3.42 -4.65
N THR A 99 -24.93 2.23 -5.26
CA THR A 99 -24.42 1.04 -4.60
C THR A 99 -22.93 0.79 -4.83
N THR A 100 -22.23 1.60 -5.65
CA THR A 100 -20.83 1.44 -6.08
C THR A 100 -20.53 0.12 -6.82
N PHE A 101 -21.53 -0.64 -7.21
CA PHE A 101 -21.32 -1.91 -7.95
C PHE A 101 -21.20 -1.71 -9.46
N SER A 102 -21.57 -0.56 -9.97
CA SER A 102 -21.32 -0.13 -11.34
C SER A 102 -19.89 0.32 -11.60
N ASP A 103 -19.10 0.56 -10.55
CA ASP A 103 -17.70 0.99 -10.66
C ASP A 103 -16.93 0.07 -11.63
N ILE A 104 -16.21 0.71 -12.56
CA ILE A 104 -15.31 0.01 -13.46
C ILE A 104 -13.96 -0.16 -12.78
N VAL A 105 -13.54 -1.39 -12.64
CA VAL A 105 -12.24 -1.75 -12.05
C VAL A 105 -11.37 -2.45 -13.08
N VAL A 106 -10.06 -2.26 -12.99
CA VAL A 106 -9.09 -2.84 -13.92
C VAL A 106 -8.11 -3.79 -13.23
N THR A 107 -7.91 -3.65 -11.92
CA THR A 107 -6.91 -4.42 -11.18
C THR A 107 -7.28 -5.88 -11.03
N ALA A 108 -8.57 -6.20 -10.89
CA ALA A 108 -9.03 -7.58 -10.70
C ALA A 108 -8.82 -8.47 -11.94
N THR A 109 -8.81 -7.90 -13.14
CA THR A 109 -8.79 -8.64 -14.42
C THR A 109 -7.79 -8.09 -15.43
N ARG A 110 -7.14 -6.96 -15.13
CA ARG A 110 -6.32 -6.17 -16.07
C ARG A 110 -7.10 -5.63 -17.29
N GLN A 111 -8.43 -5.68 -17.22
CA GLN A 111 -9.36 -5.11 -18.18
C GLN A 111 -10.45 -4.35 -17.43
N PRO A 112 -11.03 -3.31 -18.03
CA PRO A 112 -12.18 -2.65 -17.47
C PRO A 112 -13.37 -3.61 -17.31
N VAL A 113 -13.76 -3.87 -16.05
CA VAL A 113 -14.89 -4.74 -15.72
C VAL A 113 -15.72 -4.11 -14.60
N ARG A 114 -17.03 -4.27 -14.65
CA ARG A 114 -17.91 -3.83 -13.55
C ARG A 114 -17.57 -4.59 -12.27
N LYS A 115 -17.44 -3.91 -11.15
CA LYS A 115 -17.12 -4.48 -9.83
C LYS A 115 -18.02 -5.66 -9.47
N ILE A 116 -19.32 -5.60 -9.82
CA ILE A 116 -20.29 -6.68 -9.57
C ILE A 116 -19.89 -8.01 -10.22
N LYS A 117 -19.12 -7.99 -11.31
CA LYS A 117 -18.67 -9.17 -12.07
C LYS A 117 -17.31 -9.71 -11.64
N THR A 118 -16.62 -9.08 -10.71
CA THR A 118 -15.30 -9.54 -10.28
C THR A 118 -15.39 -10.79 -9.41
N THR A 119 -14.42 -11.65 -9.53
CA THR A 119 -14.35 -12.95 -8.84
C THR A 119 -13.62 -12.89 -7.49
N THR A 120 -13.25 -11.70 -7.04
CA THR A 120 -12.50 -11.45 -5.80
C THR A 120 -12.97 -10.17 -5.12
N ALA A 121 -12.68 -10.04 -3.81
CA ALA A 121 -12.95 -8.82 -3.07
C ALA A 121 -12.09 -7.66 -3.60
N ILE A 122 -12.75 -6.60 -4.06
CA ILE A 122 -12.10 -5.38 -4.53
C ILE A 122 -12.77 -4.14 -3.94
N THR A 123 -11.96 -3.19 -3.52
CA THR A 123 -12.40 -1.87 -3.06
C THR A 123 -11.81 -0.80 -3.97
N THR A 124 -12.64 0.15 -4.38
CA THR A 124 -12.24 1.33 -5.15
C THR A 124 -12.38 2.56 -4.28
N ILE A 125 -11.34 3.38 -4.24
CA ILE A 125 -11.30 4.68 -3.58
C ILE A 125 -11.16 5.71 -4.69
N GLY A 126 -12.26 6.32 -5.05
CA GLY A 126 -12.34 7.26 -6.17
C GLY A 126 -11.87 8.68 -5.82
N SER A 127 -11.80 9.54 -6.82
CA SER A 127 -11.34 10.93 -6.67
C SER A 127 -12.16 11.75 -5.67
N GLU A 128 -13.47 11.52 -5.57
CA GLU A 128 -14.33 12.20 -4.59
C GLU A 128 -13.98 11.80 -3.16
N GLU A 129 -13.77 10.52 -2.92
CA GLU A 129 -13.37 9.99 -1.62
C GLU A 129 -11.95 10.46 -1.25
N LEU A 130 -11.00 10.42 -2.19
CA LEU A 130 -9.66 10.97 -2.01
C LEU A 130 -9.70 12.48 -1.68
N ALA A 131 -10.64 13.23 -2.26
CA ALA A 131 -10.83 14.65 -1.97
C ALA A 131 -11.44 14.91 -0.58
N VAL A 132 -12.17 13.95 0.00
CA VAL A 132 -12.70 13.99 1.37
C VAL A 132 -11.63 13.59 2.37
N ILE A 133 -10.96 12.46 2.14
CA ILE A 133 -9.94 11.91 3.05
C ILE A 133 -8.69 12.79 3.06
N GLN A 134 -8.34 13.41 1.91
CA GLN A 134 -7.11 14.19 1.70
C GLN A 134 -5.86 13.44 2.22
N PRO A 135 -5.60 12.24 1.72
CA PRO A 135 -4.51 11.41 2.20
C PRO A 135 -3.17 11.99 1.75
N GLU A 136 -2.18 11.92 2.61
CA GLU A 136 -0.81 12.32 2.29
C GLU A 136 0.02 11.14 1.76
N SER A 137 -0.44 9.91 2.01
CA SER A 137 0.20 8.66 1.57
C SER A 137 -0.80 7.66 1.01
N VAL A 138 -0.30 6.65 0.29
CA VAL A 138 -1.12 5.53 -0.20
C VAL A 138 -1.79 4.80 0.96
N ALA A 139 -1.06 4.52 2.03
CA ALA A 139 -1.59 3.81 3.19
C ALA A 139 -2.74 4.60 3.86
N GLU A 140 -2.62 5.91 3.98
CA GLU A 140 -3.67 6.75 4.54
C GLU A 140 -4.95 6.72 3.68
N ALA A 141 -4.81 6.59 2.35
CA ALA A 141 -5.97 6.42 1.48
C ALA A 141 -6.72 5.10 1.74
N LEU A 142 -6.02 4.06 2.21
CA LEU A 142 -6.56 2.72 2.40
C LEU A 142 -7.24 2.51 3.76
N ILE A 143 -7.15 3.47 4.68
CA ILE A 143 -7.51 3.31 6.10
C ILE A 143 -8.97 2.86 6.34
N PHE A 144 -9.88 3.11 5.38
CA PHE A 144 -11.29 2.72 5.46
C PHE A 144 -11.62 1.46 4.64
N THR A 145 -10.59 0.80 4.07
CA THR A 145 -10.77 -0.44 3.32
C THR A 145 -10.90 -1.62 4.29
N PRO A 146 -11.89 -2.52 4.13
CA PRO A 146 -12.00 -3.70 4.99
C PRO A 146 -10.72 -4.53 4.98
N GLY A 147 -10.33 -5.08 6.13
CA GLY A 147 -9.14 -5.91 6.27
C GLY A 147 -7.80 -5.21 6.14
N VAL A 148 -7.79 -3.89 6.02
CA VAL A 148 -6.56 -3.10 5.93
C VAL A 148 -6.23 -2.47 7.27
N THR A 149 -4.99 -2.64 7.70
CA THR A 149 -4.38 -1.88 8.80
C THR A 149 -3.28 -0.99 8.25
N VAL A 150 -3.17 0.18 8.84
CA VAL A 150 -2.16 1.18 8.46
C VAL A 150 -1.23 1.40 9.62
N GLU A 151 0.05 1.26 9.37
CA GLU A 151 1.12 1.56 10.30
C GLU A 151 1.80 2.84 9.81
N ASN A 152 1.45 3.95 10.43
CA ASN A 152 2.14 5.21 10.16
C ASN A 152 3.42 5.24 10.96
N SER A 153 4.45 4.63 10.44
CA SER A 153 5.73 4.69 11.14
C SER A 153 6.27 6.11 11.18
N GLN A 154 5.85 7.01 10.27
CA GLN A 154 6.57 8.28 10.18
C GLN A 154 5.91 9.29 9.24
N GLY A 155 4.76 9.80 9.59
CA GLY A 155 4.16 10.92 8.88
C GLY A 155 3.81 10.68 7.41
N ARG A 156 4.76 10.27 6.59
CA ARG A 156 4.61 9.94 5.16
C ARG A 156 5.06 8.54 4.80
N LYS A 157 5.98 7.98 5.54
CA LYS A 157 6.30 6.58 5.53
C LYS A 157 5.17 5.82 6.18
N SER A 158 4.23 5.37 5.42
CA SER A 158 3.15 4.56 5.94
C SER A 158 3.14 3.22 5.23
N ASN A 159 3.30 2.18 6.01
CA ASN A 159 3.09 0.83 5.58
C ASN A 159 1.63 0.45 5.79
N TYR A 160 1.17 -0.52 5.06
CA TYR A 160 -0.16 -1.08 5.24
C TYR A 160 -0.09 -2.61 5.17
N ASN A 161 -1.02 -3.24 5.87
CA ASN A 161 -1.17 -4.69 5.82
C ASN A 161 -2.57 -4.99 5.29
N ILE A 162 -2.69 -6.00 4.45
CA ILE A 162 -3.99 -6.55 4.02
C ILE A 162 -4.20 -7.88 4.72
N ARG A 163 -5.26 -7.98 5.55
CA ARG A 163 -5.57 -9.19 6.33
C ARG A 163 -4.39 -9.67 7.19
N GLY A 164 -3.60 -8.72 7.75
CA GLY A 164 -2.41 -9.01 8.54
C GLY A 164 -1.14 -9.34 7.73
N PHE A 165 -1.19 -9.28 6.40
CA PHE A 165 -0.02 -9.49 5.55
C PHE A 165 0.57 -8.16 5.08
N PRO A 166 1.88 -7.93 5.33
CA PRO A 166 2.51 -6.64 5.07
C PRO A 166 2.64 -6.32 3.58
N SER A 167 2.56 -5.02 3.27
CA SER A 167 2.98 -4.44 2.01
C SER A 167 4.51 -4.51 1.86
N GLY A 168 5.02 -3.98 0.76
CA GLY A 168 6.46 -3.90 0.53
C GLY A 168 7.00 -5.04 -0.33
N ASN A 169 6.21 -5.49 -1.30
CA ASN A 169 6.57 -6.52 -2.28
C ASN A 169 6.88 -7.92 -1.71
N THR A 170 6.48 -8.19 -0.45
CA THR A 170 6.58 -9.54 0.11
C THR A 170 5.31 -10.35 -0.14
N TYR A 171 4.15 -9.82 0.28
CA TYR A 171 2.85 -10.50 0.13
C TYR A 171 1.81 -9.64 -0.58
N VAL A 172 1.95 -8.32 -0.46
CA VAL A 172 1.07 -7.33 -1.10
C VAL A 172 1.90 -6.41 -1.95
N THR A 173 1.59 -6.33 -3.23
CA THR A 173 2.29 -5.46 -4.18
C THR A 173 1.59 -4.12 -4.34
N THR A 174 2.38 -3.05 -4.45
CA THR A 174 1.91 -1.72 -4.84
C THR A 174 2.20 -1.48 -6.31
N LEU A 175 1.20 -1.03 -7.05
CA LEU A 175 1.23 -0.87 -8.49
C LEU A 175 0.94 0.59 -8.88
N LEU A 176 1.50 1.01 -10.00
CA LEU A 176 1.09 2.22 -10.73
C LEU A 176 0.67 1.80 -12.15
N ASP A 177 -0.58 2.08 -12.50
CA ASP A 177 -1.19 1.69 -13.80
C ASP A 177 -0.96 0.22 -14.15
N GLY A 178 -0.97 -0.65 -13.12
CA GLY A 178 -0.85 -2.10 -13.26
C GLY A 178 0.57 -2.66 -13.36
N LEU A 179 1.62 -1.84 -13.23
CA LEU A 179 3.00 -2.30 -13.08
C LEU A 179 3.46 -2.14 -11.63
N PRO A 180 4.19 -3.10 -11.04
CA PRO A 180 4.77 -2.97 -9.71
C PRO A 180 5.63 -1.71 -9.59
N LEU A 181 5.58 -1.01 -8.44
CA LEU A 181 6.39 0.19 -8.21
C LEU A 181 7.88 -0.11 -8.11
N SER A 182 8.25 -1.32 -7.72
CA SER A 182 9.64 -1.75 -7.66
C SER A 182 9.85 -3.05 -8.42
N GLY A 183 10.99 -3.15 -9.09
CA GLY A 183 11.50 -4.36 -9.71
C GLY A 183 12.00 -5.39 -8.69
N PHE A 184 12.36 -4.96 -7.47
CA PHE A 184 12.77 -5.85 -6.40
C PHE A 184 11.60 -6.66 -5.86
N ALA A 185 11.81 -7.94 -5.77
CA ALA A 185 10.83 -8.87 -5.25
C ALA A 185 11.22 -9.41 -3.88
N SER A 186 12.49 -9.30 -3.50
CA SER A 186 13.02 -9.83 -2.26
C SER A 186 13.12 -8.79 -1.13
N ARG A 187 12.83 -7.52 -1.42
CA ARG A 187 12.91 -6.44 -0.43
C ARG A 187 11.74 -5.49 -0.50
N SER A 188 11.25 -5.15 0.67
CA SER A 188 10.55 -3.89 0.91
C SER A 188 11.57 -2.75 0.92
N ALA A 189 12.26 -2.50 -0.18
CA ALA A 189 12.98 -1.25 -0.30
C ALA A 189 11.91 -0.18 -0.47
N GLY A 190 11.35 0.31 0.63
CA GLY A 190 10.56 1.52 0.82
C GLY A 190 9.88 2.19 -0.38
N THR A 191 9.53 1.45 -1.43
CA THR A 191 9.02 2.01 -2.68
C THR A 191 7.67 2.69 -2.52
N ASN A 192 6.92 2.29 -1.48
CA ASN A 192 5.71 3.02 -1.07
C ASN A 192 6.05 4.39 -0.48
N GLU A 193 7.31 4.60 -0.10
CA GLU A 193 7.81 5.82 0.52
C GLU A 193 8.20 6.87 -0.52
N TYR A 194 8.49 6.43 -1.76
CA TYR A 194 9.00 7.31 -2.82
C TYR A 194 7.89 7.97 -3.63
N LEU A 195 6.68 7.44 -3.57
CA LEU A 195 5.54 7.96 -4.30
C LEU A 195 4.47 8.46 -3.34
N ALA A 196 4.36 9.78 -3.19
CA ALA A 196 3.25 10.39 -2.48
C ALA A 196 2.01 10.46 -3.39
N LEU A 197 0.84 10.35 -2.77
CA LEU A 197 -0.40 10.62 -3.48
C LEU A 197 -0.50 12.12 -3.82
N ASP A 198 -0.75 12.41 -5.08
CA ASP A 198 -1.03 13.75 -5.58
C ASP A 198 -2.37 13.78 -6.34
N LYS A 199 -2.78 14.95 -6.75
CA LYS A 199 -4.06 15.14 -7.47
C LYS A 199 -4.08 14.55 -8.88
N ASN A 200 -2.97 14.00 -9.37
CA ASN A 200 -2.91 13.29 -10.65
C ASN A 200 -3.30 11.80 -10.54
N ILE A 201 -3.55 11.32 -9.33
CA ILE A 201 -4.16 10.01 -9.13
C ILE A 201 -5.68 10.13 -9.24
N GLU A 202 -6.26 9.33 -10.11
CA GLU A 202 -7.71 9.29 -10.32
C GLU A 202 -8.41 8.47 -9.26
N ARG A 203 -7.85 7.26 -8.97
CA ARG A 203 -8.38 6.35 -7.97
C ARG A 203 -7.34 5.35 -7.50
N VAL A 204 -7.62 4.71 -6.39
CA VAL A 204 -6.84 3.59 -5.88
C VAL A 204 -7.74 2.35 -5.84
N GLU A 205 -7.29 1.25 -6.42
CA GLU A 205 -7.99 -0.04 -6.42
C GLU A 205 -7.23 -1.02 -5.53
N VAL A 206 -7.95 -1.68 -4.61
CA VAL A 206 -7.40 -2.63 -3.65
C VAL A 206 -8.01 -4.00 -3.90
N VAL A 207 -7.20 -4.92 -4.40
CA VAL A 207 -7.55 -6.34 -4.53
C VAL A 207 -7.05 -7.08 -3.30
N ARG A 208 -7.95 -7.81 -2.63
CA ARG A 208 -7.64 -8.58 -1.44
C ARG A 208 -7.61 -10.06 -1.80
N GLY A 209 -6.44 -10.68 -1.68
CA GLY A 209 -6.26 -12.13 -1.78
C GLY A 209 -5.93 -12.74 -3.14
N SER A 210 -6.16 -12.12 -4.29
CA SER A 210 -6.02 -12.82 -5.58
C SER A 210 -5.27 -12.06 -6.69
N GLY A 211 -4.09 -11.53 -6.38
CA GLY A 211 -3.30 -10.79 -7.37
C GLY A 211 -2.16 -11.56 -8.05
N ALA A 212 -1.78 -12.72 -7.52
CA ALA A 212 -0.49 -13.34 -7.84
C ALA A 212 -0.31 -13.78 -9.30
N THR A 213 -1.33 -14.32 -9.94
CA THR A 213 -1.23 -14.73 -11.35
C THR A 213 -1.15 -13.56 -12.31
N LEU A 214 -1.72 -12.42 -11.90
CA LEU A 214 -1.66 -11.21 -12.68
C LEU A 214 -0.37 -10.43 -12.43
N PHE A 215 0.00 -10.19 -11.15
CA PHE A 215 1.05 -9.25 -10.76
C PHE A 215 2.32 -9.92 -10.25
N GLY A 216 2.35 -11.27 -10.21
CA GLY A 216 3.51 -12.05 -9.81
C GLY A 216 3.55 -12.38 -8.32
N ARG A 217 4.69 -12.87 -7.90
CA ARG A 217 4.95 -13.51 -6.62
C ARG A 217 4.66 -12.64 -5.38
N ALA A 218 4.83 -11.33 -5.48
CA ALA A 218 4.61 -10.42 -4.35
C ALA A 218 3.12 -10.04 -4.16
N ALA A 219 2.20 -10.65 -4.88
CA ALA A 219 0.77 -10.35 -4.82
C ALA A 219 -0.08 -11.52 -4.30
N GLY A 220 0.51 -12.43 -3.51
CA GLY A 220 -0.19 -13.60 -2.97
C GLY A 220 -1.32 -13.27 -2.01
N ALA A 221 -1.18 -12.21 -1.22
CA ALA A 221 -2.20 -11.73 -0.29
C ALA A 221 -2.99 -10.52 -0.80
N GLY A 222 -2.55 -9.88 -1.88
CA GLY A 222 -3.28 -8.76 -2.48
C GLY A 222 -2.44 -7.83 -3.35
N ALA A 223 -3.11 -6.82 -3.90
CA ALA A 223 -2.48 -5.76 -4.68
C ALA A 223 -3.19 -4.42 -4.48
N VAL A 224 -2.42 -3.34 -4.44
CA VAL A 224 -2.91 -1.97 -4.39
C VAL A 224 -2.45 -1.25 -5.64
N ASN A 225 -3.36 -0.77 -6.45
CA ASN A 225 -3.06 -0.16 -7.75
C ASN A 225 -3.53 1.29 -7.78
N MET A 226 -2.58 2.19 -7.96
CA MET A 226 -2.85 3.60 -8.22
C MET A 226 -3.07 3.79 -9.72
N ILE A 227 -4.20 4.37 -10.07
CA ILE A 227 -4.55 4.69 -11.45
C ILE A 227 -4.37 6.20 -11.65
N GLN A 228 -3.53 6.56 -12.61
CA GLN A 228 -3.29 7.96 -12.96
C GLN A 228 -4.43 8.53 -13.80
N LYS A 229 -4.71 9.82 -13.63
CA LYS A 229 -5.65 10.54 -14.48
C LYS A 229 -5.22 10.56 -15.94
N THR A 230 -6.19 10.47 -16.81
CA THR A 230 -6.02 10.80 -18.23
C THR A 230 -6.47 12.25 -18.46
N GLY A 231 -5.95 12.90 -19.48
CA GLY A 231 -6.48 14.21 -19.89
C GLY A 231 -7.91 14.09 -20.39
N GLY A 232 -8.78 15.02 -19.96
CA GLY A 232 -10.15 15.13 -20.46
C GLY A 232 -10.24 15.75 -21.86
N ASP A 233 -11.45 15.79 -22.40
CA ASP A 233 -11.74 16.48 -23.67
C ASP A 233 -11.82 18.00 -23.51
N GLU A 234 -11.95 18.50 -22.29
CA GLU A 234 -11.93 19.92 -21.95
C GLU A 234 -10.77 20.22 -20.98
N ALA A 235 -10.26 21.45 -21.05
CA ALA A 235 -9.25 21.89 -20.11
C ALA A 235 -9.87 22.06 -18.72
N SER A 236 -9.28 21.43 -17.74
CA SER A 236 -9.71 21.50 -16.35
C SER A 236 -8.49 21.52 -15.42
N GLY A 237 -8.68 22.05 -14.24
CA GLY A 237 -7.59 22.08 -13.29
C GLY A 237 -8.03 22.47 -11.89
N SER A 238 -7.12 22.21 -10.95
CA SER A 238 -7.29 22.65 -9.58
C SER A 238 -5.96 23.03 -8.98
N VAL A 239 -5.98 24.08 -8.17
CA VAL A 239 -4.86 24.46 -7.31
C VAL A 239 -5.41 24.64 -5.90
N SER A 240 -4.77 24.04 -4.92
CA SER A 240 -5.17 24.21 -3.52
C SER A 240 -3.97 24.46 -2.63
N PHE A 241 -4.13 25.41 -1.75
CA PHE A 241 -3.19 25.75 -0.70
C PHE A 241 -3.76 25.33 0.63
N THR A 242 -3.05 24.47 1.34
CA THR A 242 -3.42 23.98 2.67
C THR A 242 -2.38 24.45 3.67
N ARG A 243 -2.81 25.15 4.70
CA ARG A 243 -2.01 25.48 5.86
C ARG A 243 -2.20 24.40 6.92
N PHE A 244 -1.12 23.88 7.46
CA PHE A 244 -1.14 23.00 8.61
C PHE A 244 -1.01 23.81 9.89
N ASN A 245 -1.80 23.46 10.88
CA ASN A 245 -1.66 23.97 12.23
C ASN A 245 -1.64 22.75 13.18
N ASN A 246 -0.46 22.43 13.65
CA ASN A 246 -0.33 21.46 14.72
C ASN A 246 -0.85 22.10 16.02
N VAL A 247 -1.88 21.48 16.63
CA VAL A 247 -2.44 21.97 17.89
C VAL A 247 -1.51 21.54 19.02
N MET A 248 -0.50 22.33 19.21
CA MET A 248 0.49 22.17 20.27
C MET A 248 0.20 23.11 21.42
N GLY A 249 0.70 22.79 22.63
CA GLY A 249 0.56 23.66 23.78
C GLY A 249 1.27 25.01 23.56
N GLU A 250 0.86 26.01 24.35
CA GLU A 250 1.51 27.32 24.37
C GLU A 250 3.01 27.17 24.71
N GLY A 251 3.85 27.84 23.94
CA GLY A 251 5.30 27.80 24.10
C GLY A 251 6.03 26.65 23.39
N HIS A 252 5.34 25.88 22.55
CA HIS A 252 6.00 24.88 21.71
C HIS A 252 6.93 25.57 20.68
N PRO A 253 8.17 25.07 20.45
CA PRO A 253 9.13 25.71 19.54
C PRO A 253 8.63 25.93 18.11
N ASN A 254 7.78 25.04 17.62
CA ASN A 254 7.17 25.15 16.30
C ASN A 254 5.84 25.95 16.31
N GLU A 255 5.49 26.58 17.45
CA GLU A 255 4.32 27.44 17.53
C GLU A 255 4.50 28.67 16.62
N GLY A 256 3.59 28.85 15.70
CA GLY A 256 3.65 29.99 14.76
C GLY A 256 4.43 29.72 13.47
N ASP A 257 5.02 28.55 13.30
CA ASP A 257 5.65 28.17 12.04
C ASP A 257 4.62 28.16 10.90
N PHE A 258 5.11 28.54 9.73
CA PHE A 258 4.26 28.57 8.54
C PHE A 258 4.38 27.27 7.75
N ASP A 259 3.60 26.31 8.15
CA ASP A 259 3.54 24.97 7.53
C ASP A 259 2.48 24.97 6.44
N TYR A 260 2.83 24.44 5.26
CA TYR A 260 1.92 24.46 4.11
C TYR A 260 2.11 23.28 3.16
N ARG A 261 1.05 23.03 2.38
CA ARG A 261 1.09 22.20 1.18
C ARG A 261 0.32 22.89 0.05
N LEU A 262 0.97 22.96 -1.09
CA LEU A 262 0.38 23.43 -2.35
C LEU A 262 0.20 22.21 -3.25
N ASP A 263 -1.03 21.88 -3.60
CA ASP A 263 -1.35 20.82 -4.56
C ASP A 263 -1.90 21.44 -5.83
N TYR A 264 -1.55 20.87 -6.97
CA TYR A 264 -2.05 21.30 -8.27
C TYR A 264 -2.32 20.10 -9.19
N ASN A 265 -3.27 20.30 -10.09
CA ASN A 265 -3.54 19.41 -11.22
C ASN A 265 -4.08 20.23 -12.38
N LEU A 266 -3.57 19.96 -13.57
CA LEU A 266 -3.98 20.55 -14.84
C LEU A 266 -4.16 19.40 -15.83
N SER A 267 -5.26 19.38 -16.57
CA SER A 267 -5.51 18.34 -17.55
C SER A 267 -6.35 18.89 -18.71
N GLY A 268 -6.24 18.24 -19.86
CA GLY A 268 -7.03 18.64 -21.02
C GLY A 268 -6.46 18.16 -22.35
N PRO A 269 -7.04 18.60 -23.46
CA PRO A 269 -6.54 18.30 -24.79
C PRO A 269 -5.40 19.27 -25.17
N LEU A 270 -4.35 18.73 -25.77
CA LEU A 270 -3.35 19.50 -26.54
C LEU A 270 -3.74 19.58 -28.02
N SER A 271 -4.46 18.60 -28.51
CA SER A 271 -5.07 18.51 -29.83
C SER A 271 -6.17 17.44 -29.80
N ASP A 272 -6.87 17.25 -30.92
CA ASP A 272 -7.91 16.21 -31.05
C ASP A 272 -7.41 14.81 -30.66
N ASN A 273 -6.12 14.53 -30.88
CA ASN A 273 -5.51 13.22 -30.65
C ASN A 273 -4.51 13.18 -29.50
N ILE A 274 -4.29 14.28 -28.80
CA ILE A 274 -3.29 14.36 -27.72
C ILE A 274 -3.94 14.98 -26.50
N ARG A 275 -3.88 14.27 -25.39
CA ARG A 275 -4.35 14.73 -24.08
C ARG A 275 -3.21 14.71 -23.08
N TYR A 276 -3.28 15.56 -22.07
CA TYR A 276 -2.29 15.61 -21.00
C TYR A 276 -2.95 15.67 -19.63
N SER A 277 -2.23 15.19 -18.63
CA SER A 277 -2.48 15.46 -17.23
C SER A 277 -1.16 15.77 -16.54
N LEU A 278 -1.12 16.86 -15.78
CA LEU A 278 0.01 17.32 -15.00
C LEU A 278 -0.46 17.57 -13.58
N GLY A 279 0.22 17.01 -12.60
CA GLY A 279 -0.10 17.20 -11.19
C GLY A 279 1.13 17.19 -10.31
N GLY A 280 0.90 17.44 -9.03
CA GLY A 280 1.98 17.42 -8.07
C GLY A 280 1.67 18.22 -6.82
N TYR A 281 2.69 18.34 -5.97
CA TYR A 281 2.61 19.15 -4.76
C TYR A 281 3.97 19.75 -4.42
N LEU A 282 3.92 20.79 -3.58
CA LEU A 282 5.06 21.35 -2.85
C LEU A 282 4.64 21.50 -1.39
N MET A 283 5.54 21.23 -0.44
CA MET A 283 5.20 21.36 0.96
C MET A 283 6.38 21.66 1.86
N GLU A 284 6.05 22.20 3.03
CA GLU A 284 6.91 22.36 4.18
C GLU A 284 6.08 22.17 5.45
N ASP A 285 6.58 21.35 6.41
CA ASP A 285 5.90 21.00 7.65
C ASP A 285 6.94 20.87 8.77
N SER A 286 6.82 21.67 9.79
CA SER A 286 7.69 21.62 10.97
C SER A 286 7.39 20.41 11.87
N GLY A 287 6.25 19.73 11.63
CA GLY A 287 5.82 18.59 12.43
C GLY A 287 5.36 18.97 13.84
N TYR A 288 5.14 17.95 14.64
CA TYR A 288 4.64 18.11 16.03
C TYR A 288 5.73 17.90 17.09
N LYS A 289 6.91 17.47 16.70
CA LYS A 289 8.09 17.36 17.55
C LYS A 289 9.11 18.44 17.15
N GLU A 290 9.95 18.83 18.09
CA GLU A 290 11.07 19.74 17.82
C GLU A 290 12.23 19.00 17.17
N TRP A 291 12.16 18.75 15.86
CA TRP A 291 13.23 18.05 15.16
C TRP A 291 14.37 18.92 14.67
N GLY A 292 14.21 20.24 14.74
CA GLY A 292 15.20 21.20 14.20
C GLY A 292 15.25 21.25 12.66
N ASN A 293 14.59 20.32 11.99
CA ASN A 293 14.42 20.25 10.55
C ASN A 293 12.94 20.15 10.21
N LYS A 294 12.57 20.59 9.03
CA LYS A 294 11.21 20.52 8.53
C LYS A 294 11.09 19.38 7.51
N ASP A 295 9.94 18.71 7.52
CA ASP A 295 9.53 17.93 6.38
C ASP A 295 9.32 18.88 5.21
N LYS A 296 9.95 18.64 4.09
CA LYS A 296 9.81 19.48 2.91
C LYS A 296 9.99 18.66 1.65
N GLY A 297 9.47 19.16 0.58
CA GLY A 297 9.69 18.54 -0.71
C GLY A 297 8.55 18.79 -1.67
N GLY A 298 8.61 18.05 -2.75
CA GLY A 298 7.64 18.15 -3.80
C GLY A 298 7.72 16.98 -4.78
N GLN A 299 6.67 16.87 -5.56
CA GLN A 299 6.54 15.89 -6.62
C GLN A 299 5.87 16.55 -7.84
N ILE A 300 6.34 16.17 -9.00
CA ILE A 300 5.70 16.49 -10.28
C ILE A 300 5.38 15.16 -10.94
N SER A 301 4.12 14.98 -11.32
CA SER A 301 3.66 13.85 -12.10
C SER A 301 3.00 14.34 -13.39
N ALA A 302 3.34 13.72 -14.50
CA ALA A 302 2.79 14.09 -15.80
C ALA A 302 2.54 12.85 -16.65
N ASN A 303 1.48 12.88 -17.44
CA ASN A 303 1.24 11.93 -18.50
C ASN A 303 0.70 12.63 -19.76
N ILE A 304 1.05 12.06 -20.89
CA ILE A 304 0.57 12.46 -22.22
C ILE A 304 0.05 11.21 -22.91
N ASP A 305 -1.20 11.28 -23.30
CA ASP A 305 -1.92 10.24 -24.03
C ASP A 305 -2.04 10.60 -25.50
N PHE A 306 -1.55 9.76 -26.36
CA PHE A 306 -1.61 9.90 -27.82
C PHE A 306 -2.60 8.88 -28.40
N GLN A 307 -3.64 9.34 -29.06
CA GLN A 307 -4.45 8.53 -29.94
C GLN A 307 -3.83 8.57 -31.34
N VAL A 308 -2.86 7.68 -31.60
CA VAL A 308 -2.09 7.67 -32.86
C VAL A 308 -2.96 7.30 -34.05
N SER A 309 -3.90 6.39 -33.82
CA SER A 309 -4.95 5.96 -34.75
C SER A 309 -6.10 5.33 -33.97
N ASP A 310 -7.20 4.99 -34.63
CA ASP A 310 -8.33 4.28 -33.99
C ASP A 310 -7.90 2.95 -33.31
N LYS A 311 -6.76 2.40 -33.74
CA LYS A 311 -6.23 1.10 -33.29
C LYS A 311 -4.97 1.21 -32.43
N THR A 312 -4.46 2.41 -32.21
CA THR A 312 -3.17 2.59 -31.50
C THR A 312 -3.25 3.72 -30.51
N LYS A 313 -3.04 3.39 -29.25
CA LYS A 313 -2.90 4.35 -28.14
C LYS A 313 -1.51 4.23 -27.53
N ILE A 314 -0.90 5.37 -27.23
CA ILE A 314 0.37 5.44 -26.55
C ILE A 314 0.25 6.42 -25.39
N ARG A 315 0.68 6.03 -24.21
CA ARG A 315 0.84 6.88 -23.03
C ARG A 315 2.31 6.98 -22.68
N ILE A 316 2.78 8.19 -22.46
CA ILE A 316 4.08 8.49 -21.87
C ILE A 316 3.82 9.16 -20.52
N TYR A 317 4.47 8.71 -19.47
CA TYR A 317 4.27 9.25 -18.12
C TYR A 317 5.58 9.32 -17.34
N GLY A 318 5.63 10.22 -16.39
CA GLY A 318 6.77 10.36 -15.48
C GLY A 318 6.36 10.98 -14.16
N ILE A 319 7.09 10.59 -13.11
CA ILE A 319 6.97 11.15 -11.76
C ILE A 319 8.38 11.41 -11.27
N VAL A 320 8.63 12.64 -10.81
CA VAL A 320 9.91 13.05 -10.22
C VAL A 320 9.62 13.73 -8.89
N GLY A 321 10.37 13.37 -7.87
CA GLY A 321 10.23 13.94 -6.54
C GLY A 321 11.57 14.19 -5.87
N ASP A 322 11.54 15.16 -4.98
CA ASP A 322 12.57 15.44 -4.00
C ASP A 322 11.86 15.67 -2.66
N ASN A 323 11.98 14.68 -1.77
CA ASN A 323 11.27 14.68 -0.51
C ASN A 323 12.22 14.45 0.65
N GLN A 324 12.09 15.28 1.67
CA GLN A 324 12.78 15.15 2.94
C GLN A 324 11.73 15.06 4.03
N PHE A 325 11.82 14.10 4.91
CA PHE A 325 10.91 13.95 6.03
C PHE A 325 11.65 13.42 7.27
N ASN A 326 11.14 13.82 8.42
CA ASN A 326 11.67 13.35 9.69
C ASN A 326 11.09 11.99 10.03
N ASN A 327 11.95 11.09 10.49
CA ASN A 327 11.50 9.82 10.99
C ASN A 327 10.78 9.99 12.34
N LEU A 328 9.61 9.39 12.54
CA LEU A 328 8.98 9.32 13.85
C LEU A 328 9.86 8.46 14.75
N THR A 329 10.39 9.08 15.79
CA THR A 329 11.00 8.32 16.87
C THR A 329 9.93 7.69 17.73
N ASP A 330 10.18 6.49 18.18
CA ASP A 330 9.40 5.82 19.21
C ASP A 330 9.30 6.70 20.46
N SER A 331 8.20 6.55 21.17
CA SER A 331 7.94 7.24 22.44
C SER A 331 7.77 6.21 23.56
N PRO A 332 8.15 6.53 24.79
CA PRO A 332 7.97 5.62 25.91
C PRO A 332 6.50 5.57 26.34
N TYR A 333 6.00 4.36 26.51
CA TYR A 333 4.65 4.06 26.97
C TYR A 333 4.71 3.18 28.22
N ASN A 334 3.82 3.42 29.15
CA ASN A 334 3.52 2.44 30.18
C ASN A 334 2.72 1.30 29.55
N ILE A 335 3.31 0.11 29.50
CA ILE A 335 2.74 -1.04 28.79
C ILE A 335 1.43 -1.51 29.43
N GLY A 336 1.33 -1.50 30.75
CA GLY A 336 0.12 -1.93 31.48
C GLY A 336 -1.08 -1.01 31.29
N THR A 337 -0.86 0.27 31.04
CA THR A 337 -1.94 1.25 30.86
C THR A 337 -2.14 1.69 29.42
N GLY A 338 -1.16 1.43 28.53
CA GLY A 338 -1.17 1.91 27.14
C GLY A 338 -1.02 3.41 26.99
N LYS A 339 -0.66 4.13 28.05
CA LYS A 339 -0.49 5.58 28.06
C LYS A 339 0.97 5.95 27.88
N LEU A 340 1.23 7.13 27.32
CA LEU A 340 2.55 7.71 27.34
C LEU A 340 3.11 7.75 28.79
N ALA A 341 4.41 7.53 28.93
CA ALA A 341 5.08 7.62 30.22
C ALA A 341 4.95 9.03 30.81
N ASP A 342 5.06 9.12 32.14
CA ASP A 342 4.98 10.39 32.87
C ASP A 342 5.99 11.40 32.28
N GLY A 343 5.54 12.62 32.05
CA GLY A 343 6.30 13.68 31.37
C GLY A 343 6.26 13.63 29.85
N TRP A 344 5.71 12.54 29.26
CA TRP A 344 5.50 12.38 27.82
C TRP A 344 4.02 12.47 27.41
N GLU A 345 3.11 12.64 28.39
CA GLU A 345 1.65 12.60 28.18
C GLU A 345 1.12 13.68 27.26
N ASN A 346 1.88 14.75 27.13
CA ASN A 346 1.55 15.88 26.31
C ASN A 346 2.64 16.13 25.29
N TYR A 347 2.41 15.72 24.06
CA TYR A 347 3.17 16.29 22.93
C TYR A 347 3.10 17.82 22.94
N ASN A 348 2.12 18.41 23.63
CA ASN A 348 1.79 19.82 23.68
C ASN A 348 2.43 20.56 24.85
N THR A 349 2.85 19.89 25.91
CA THR A 349 3.44 20.51 27.09
C THR A 349 4.94 20.30 27.16
N TYR A 350 5.52 20.09 26.01
CA TYR A 350 6.95 20.10 25.90
C TYR A 350 7.47 21.48 26.34
N TYR A 351 7.98 21.55 27.57
CA TYR A 351 8.73 22.66 28.17
C TYR A 351 7.99 24.00 28.32
N PRO A 352 7.29 24.19 29.43
CA PRO A 352 6.77 25.51 29.79
C PRO A 352 7.88 26.53 30.09
N ASP A 353 9.17 26.14 30.15
CA ASP A 353 10.28 27.01 30.46
C ASP A 353 11.35 26.99 29.37
N ASN A 354 11.26 27.97 28.47
CA ASN A 354 12.22 28.23 27.40
C ASN A 354 13.66 28.39 27.89
N SER A 355 13.89 28.61 29.21
CA SER A 355 15.23 28.81 29.76
C SER A 355 16.08 27.52 29.78
N GLN A 356 15.48 26.37 29.58
CA GLN A 356 16.17 25.09 29.54
C GLN A 356 16.41 24.53 28.14
N LEU A 357 16.07 25.30 27.13
CA LEU A 357 16.17 24.95 25.71
C LEU A 357 17.61 24.92 25.15
N ASN A 358 18.58 24.68 25.93
CA ASN A 358 19.85 24.07 25.47
C ASN A 358 19.60 22.63 24.96
N PHE A 359 18.37 22.38 24.69
CA PHE A 359 17.66 21.24 24.28
C PHE A 359 17.78 20.94 22.77
N GLU A 360 18.56 21.78 22.13
CA GLU A 360 18.83 21.62 20.71
C GLU A 360 19.33 20.26 20.31
N SER A 361 19.68 19.45 21.29
CA SER A 361 20.28 18.16 20.98
C SER A 361 19.42 16.94 21.28
N THR A 362 18.35 17.03 22.09
CA THR A 362 17.80 15.80 22.65
C THR A 362 16.46 15.33 22.11
N LEU A 363 15.66 16.22 21.58
CA LEU A 363 14.43 15.85 20.87
C LEU A 363 14.41 16.37 19.43
N ARG A 364 15.30 17.25 19.14
CA ARG A 364 15.74 17.40 17.77
C ARG A 364 16.32 16.08 17.39
N THR A 365 15.75 15.51 16.40
CA THR A 365 16.45 14.46 15.73
C THR A 365 17.23 13.65 16.72
N SER A 366 16.74 12.53 17.04
CA SER A 366 17.65 11.61 17.55
C SER A 366 18.95 12.30 18.01
N VAL A 367 19.01 12.66 19.20
CA VAL A 367 20.07 12.27 20.01
C VAL A 367 21.51 12.46 19.55
N PHE A 368 21.75 13.09 18.48
CA PHE A 368 23.13 13.46 18.22
C PHE A 368 23.50 14.71 18.99
N ALA A 369 23.70 14.53 20.30
CA ALA A 369 24.71 15.35 20.96
C ALA A 369 25.91 15.41 20.01
N PRO A 370 26.68 16.53 20.01
CA PRO A 370 27.83 16.62 19.13
C PRO A 370 28.81 15.52 19.47
N LEU A 371 28.64 14.39 18.77
CA LEU A 371 29.58 13.30 18.84
C LEU A 371 30.83 13.77 18.15
N GLN A 372 31.87 14.00 18.94
CA GLN A 372 33.18 14.14 18.37
C GLN A 372 33.65 12.75 17.97
N PHE A 373 33.45 12.38 16.72
CA PHE A 373 34.02 11.16 16.19
C PHE A 373 35.50 11.32 16.04
N THR A 374 36.28 10.46 16.68
CA THR A 374 37.74 10.37 16.47
C THR A 374 38.11 9.53 15.29
N SER A 375 37.18 8.62 14.87
CA SER A 375 37.34 7.86 13.63
C SER A 375 36.50 8.48 12.53
N PRO A 376 37.05 8.65 11.30
CA PRO A 376 36.28 9.17 10.19
C PRO A 376 35.16 8.20 9.82
N ILE A 377 33.90 8.68 9.87
CA ILE A 377 32.82 8.00 9.20
C ILE A 377 32.88 8.41 7.74
N LEU A 378 32.94 7.43 6.85
CA LEU A 378 33.03 7.68 5.43
C LEU A 378 31.64 7.48 4.79
N ASP A 379 31.30 8.32 3.81
CA ASP A 379 30.13 8.12 2.98
C ASP A 379 30.37 7.02 1.92
N ALA A 380 29.36 6.75 1.09
CA ALA A 380 29.45 5.76 0.02
C ALA A 380 30.58 6.03 -0.99
N ASP A 381 31.03 7.27 -1.09
CA ASP A 381 32.11 7.70 -1.99
C ASP A 381 33.49 7.71 -1.29
N GLY A 382 33.55 7.31 -0.01
CA GLY A 382 34.77 7.31 0.79
C GLY A 382 35.13 8.67 1.37
N ASN A 383 34.24 9.65 1.34
CA ASN A 383 34.49 10.96 1.93
C ASN A 383 34.14 10.94 3.43
N GLN A 384 34.90 11.67 4.21
CA GLN A 384 34.63 11.80 5.63
C GLN A 384 33.33 12.56 5.87
N ILE A 385 32.37 11.92 6.55
CA ILE A 385 31.12 12.55 6.99
C ILE A 385 31.47 13.53 8.10
N THR A 386 31.17 14.80 7.88
CA THR A 386 31.38 15.84 8.92
C THR A 386 30.34 15.70 10.03
N GLN A 387 30.67 16.16 11.24
CA GLN A 387 29.77 16.16 12.40
C GLN A 387 28.40 16.77 12.11
N ASN A 388 28.31 17.75 11.22
CA ASN A 388 27.05 18.40 10.85
C ASN A 388 26.16 17.52 9.98
N GLN A 389 26.71 16.58 9.21
CA GLN A 389 25.95 15.63 8.41
C GLN A 389 25.38 14.49 9.27
N ALA A 390 26.08 14.10 10.33
CA ALA A 390 25.60 13.10 11.27
C ALA A 390 24.43 13.57 12.16
N ARG A 391 24.11 14.86 12.16
CA ARG A 391 23.01 15.45 12.97
C ARG A 391 21.65 15.45 12.28
N ASP A 392 21.56 14.95 11.08
CA ASP A 392 20.39 15.08 10.24
C ASP A 392 19.55 13.79 10.32
N ASN A 393 18.53 13.78 11.19
CA ASN A 393 17.57 12.66 11.29
C ASN A 393 16.51 12.74 10.17
N ARG A 394 16.97 12.97 8.96
CA ARG A 394 16.09 13.07 7.81
C ARG A 394 16.20 11.81 6.98
N GLU A 395 15.08 11.39 6.52
CA GLU A 395 15.05 10.60 5.32
C GLU A 395 14.93 11.54 4.12
N GLU A 396 15.77 11.37 3.16
CA GLU A 396 15.79 12.13 1.93
C GLU A 396 15.69 11.15 0.76
N VAL A 397 14.75 11.41 -0.12
CA VAL A 397 14.54 10.60 -1.33
C VAL A 397 14.43 11.50 -2.52
N ILE A 398 15.41 11.40 -3.42
CA ILE A 398 15.45 12.14 -4.68
C ILE A 398 15.44 11.15 -5.82
N GLY A 399 14.56 11.33 -6.76
CA GLY A 399 14.50 10.50 -7.95
C GLY A 399 13.16 10.47 -8.61
N GLY A 400 12.94 9.43 -9.40
CA GLY A 400 11.70 9.34 -10.12
C GLY A 400 11.59 8.10 -10.99
N LEU A 401 10.48 8.04 -11.67
CA LEU A 401 10.17 7.01 -12.65
C LEU A 401 9.70 7.63 -13.96
N PHE A 402 9.95 6.91 -15.03
CA PHE A 402 9.50 7.26 -16.37
C PHE A 402 9.02 5.99 -17.08
N GLY A 403 7.85 6.07 -17.72
CA GLY A 403 7.26 4.92 -18.39
C GLY A 403 6.57 5.24 -19.71
N ILE A 404 6.40 4.18 -20.47
CA ILE A 404 5.63 4.16 -21.71
C ILE A 404 4.67 2.97 -21.68
N SER A 405 3.44 3.20 -22.09
CA SER A 405 2.42 2.17 -22.32
C SER A 405 1.87 2.33 -23.72
N ALA A 406 1.84 1.25 -24.49
CA ALA A 406 1.31 1.25 -25.85
C ALA A 406 0.32 0.11 -26.01
N GLU A 407 -0.80 0.39 -26.65
CA GLU A 407 -1.85 -0.57 -26.99
C GLU A 407 -2.07 -0.55 -28.50
N PHE A 408 -1.98 -1.73 -29.10
CA PHE A 408 -2.14 -1.95 -30.52
C PHE A 408 -3.27 -2.95 -30.76
N GLN A 409 -4.35 -2.53 -31.34
CA GLN A 409 -5.41 -3.42 -31.82
C GLN A 409 -4.99 -4.00 -33.16
N LEU A 410 -4.34 -5.18 -33.12
CA LEU A 410 -3.81 -5.84 -34.32
C LEU A 410 -4.92 -6.34 -35.25
N SER A 411 -6.06 -6.73 -34.68
CA SER A 411 -7.29 -7.08 -35.39
C SER A 411 -8.48 -6.79 -34.46
N ASP A 412 -9.71 -7.01 -34.93
CA ASP A 412 -10.92 -6.75 -34.14
C ASP A 412 -10.99 -7.59 -32.85
N ASN A 413 -10.25 -8.68 -32.80
CA ASN A 413 -10.21 -9.59 -31.65
C ASN A 413 -8.82 -9.82 -31.04
N LEU A 414 -7.79 -9.13 -31.51
CA LEU A 414 -6.42 -9.33 -31.05
C LEU A 414 -5.78 -7.99 -30.67
N THR A 415 -5.40 -7.86 -29.42
CA THR A 415 -4.75 -6.65 -28.87
C THR A 415 -3.38 -7.01 -28.30
N LEU A 416 -2.39 -6.23 -28.65
CA LEU A 416 -1.04 -6.26 -28.07
C LEU A 416 -0.90 -5.05 -27.13
N THR A 417 -0.52 -5.30 -25.88
CA THR A 417 -0.18 -4.25 -24.92
C THR A 417 1.29 -4.39 -24.55
N GLN A 418 2.02 -3.27 -24.60
CA GLN A 418 3.39 -3.14 -24.14
C GLN A 418 3.44 -2.07 -23.06
N LYS A 419 4.01 -2.38 -21.91
CA LYS A 419 4.31 -1.42 -20.84
C LYS A 419 5.76 -1.55 -20.45
N THR A 420 6.45 -0.43 -20.33
CA THR A 420 7.84 -0.40 -19.84
C THR A 420 8.02 0.82 -18.94
N ARG A 421 8.68 0.62 -17.83
CA ARG A 421 9.00 1.69 -16.88
C ARG A 421 10.41 1.50 -16.34
N GLY A 422 11.17 2.59 -16.27
CA GLY A 422 12.42 2.67 -15.52
C GLY A 422 12.27 3.57 -14.33
N SER A 423 12.96 3.27 -13.24
CA SER A 423 13.03 4.13 -12.07
C SER A 423 14.46 4.26 -11.56
N SER A 424 14.73 5.38 -10.89
CA SER A 424 15.99 5.61 -10.20
C SER A 424 15.77 6.54 -9.02
N TYR A 425 16.20 6.12 -7.84
CA TYR A 425 16.09 6.85 -6.59
C TYR A 425 17.40 6.79 -5.82
N ASN A 426 17.82 7.96 -5.35
CA ASN A 426 18.82 8.09 -4.32
C ASN A 426 18.09 8.31 -3.01
N TRP A 427 18.43 7.55 -2.00
CA TRP A 427 17.83 7.70 -0.69
C TRP A 427 18.89 7.75 0.39
N ARG A 428 18.58 8.51 1.41
CA ARG A 428 19.34 8.61 2.63
C ARG A 428 18.39 8.43 3.80
N ASP A 429 18.70 7.49 4.65
CA ASP A 429 17.87 7.16 5.80
C ASP A 429 18.72 7.27 7.07
N GLN A 430 18.18 7.96 8.07
CA GLN A 430 18.76 8.05 9.39
C GLN A 430 17.68 7.68 10.41
N ASN A 431 17.76 6.48 10.93
CA ASN A 431 16.78 5.94 11.87
C ASN A 431 17.37 5.78 13.25
N GLU A 432 16.59 6.14 14.24
CA GLU A 432 16.85 5.81 15.62
C GLU A 432 15.94 4.66 16.07
N ILE A 433 16.54 3.61 16.59
CA ILE A 433 15.84 2.42 17.05
C ILE A 433 16.20 2.18 18.51
N THR A 434 15.20 1.87 19.35
CA THR A 434 15.38 1.50 20.72
C THR A 434 15.48 -0.02 20.84
N PHE A 435 16.55 -0.50 21.46
CA PHE A 435 16.79 -1.95 21.63
C PHE A 435 16.43 -2.48 23.01
N SER A 436 16.24 -1.62 24.00
CA SER A 436 15.88 -2.07 25.34
C SER A 436 14.40 -2.40 25.43
N SER A 437 14.12 -3.60 25.85
CA SER A 437 12.78 -4.18 25.82
C SER A 437 11.87 -3.64 26.91
N PHE A 438 12.37 -3.61 28.14
CA PHE A 438 11.60 -3.19 29.33
C PHE A 438 12.51 -2.39 30.24
N TYR A 439 11.99 -1.30 30.78
CA TYR A 439 12.73 -0.44 31.65
C TYR A 439 11.80 0.26 32.65
N THR A 440 12.40 0.80 33.70
CA THR A 440 11.75 1.70 34.62
C THR A 440 12.15 3.14 34.29
N ALA A 441 11.45 4.12 34.87
CA ALA A 441 11.74 5.54 34.62
C ALA A 441 13.21 5.93 34.92
N ASP A 442 13.88 5.21 35.82
CA ASP A 442 15.28 5.46 36.18
C ASP A 442 16.29 4.64 35.38
N SER A 443 15.82 3.83 34.41
CA SER A 443 16.70 2.97 33.61
C SER A 443 17.45 3.73 32.52
N ASN A 444 18.67 3.30 32.25
CA ASN A 444 19.34 3.64 31.01
C ASN A 444 18.95 2.61 29.93
N ILE A 445 18.61 3.10 28.77
CA ILE A 445 18.17 2.29 27.61
C ILE A 445 19.24 2.28 26.55
N LEU A 446 19.41 1.14 25.91
CA LEU A 446 20.26 1.01 24.75
C LEU A 446 19.52 1.49 23.50
N ARG A 447 20.13 2.42 22.80
CA ARG A 447 19.62 2.95 21.53
C ARG A 447 20.62 2.74 20.42
N LEU A 448 20.09 2.55 19.22
CA LEU A 448 20.84 2.39 17.99
C LEU A 448 20.46 3.50 17.02
N ASN A 449 21.44 4.18 16.50
CA ASN A 449 21.25 5.01 15.32
C ASN A 449 21.75 4.26 14.08
N ALA A 450 20.89 4.10 13.11
CA ALA A 450 21.19 3.52 11.83
C ALA A 450 21.24 4.61 10.77
N ASN A 451 22.38 4.76 10.14
CA ASN A 451 22.57 5.61 8.97
C ASN A 451 22.68 4.73 7.73
N SER A 452 21.88 5.00 6.71
CA SER A 452 22.09 4.34 5.44
C SER A 452 21.82 5.27 4.26
N ASN A 453 22.64 5.14 3.24
CA ASN A 453 22.50 5.80 1.96
C ASN A 453 22.43 4.71 0.89
N GLY A 454 21.68 4.93 -0.16
CA GLY A 454 21.62 3.95 -1.23
C GLY A 454 21.07 4.48 -2.53
N ASN A 455 21.32 3.72 -3.56
CA ASN A 455 20.76 3.92 -4.89
C ASN A 455 19.89 2.72 -5.21
N ILE A 456 18.69 2.98 -5.70
CA ILE A 456 17.80 1.97 -6.24
C ILE A 456 17.55 2.33 -7.69
N SER A 457 17.71 1.40 -8.60
CA SER A 457 17.32 1.58 -9.99
C SER A 457 16.66 0.30 -10.50
N ASP A 458 15.63 0.45 -11.29
CA ASP A 458 15.00 -0.69 -11.94
C ASP A 458 14.49 -0.36 -13.33
N ILE A 459 14.32 -1.42 -14.13
CA ILE A 459 13.53 -1.42 -15.34
C ILE A 459 12.53 -2.56 -15.28
N ILE A 460 11.28 -2.27 -15.56
CA ILE A 460 10.19 -3.25 -15.59
C ILE A 460 9.51 -3.17 -16.94
N SER A 461 9.29 -4.33 -17.56
CA SER A 461 8.63 -4.44 -18.86
C SER A 461 7.62 -5.58 -18.87
N GLU A 462 6.44 -5.33 -19.42
CA GLU A 462 5.43 -6.34 -19.66
C GLU A 462 4.91 -6.24 -21.09
N THR A 463 4.96 -7.36 -21.79
CA THR A 463 4.33 -7.56 -23.11
C THR A 463 3.19 -8.53 -22.96
N ARG A 464 1.99 -8.17 -23.39
CA ARG A 464 0.79 -8.99 -23.29
C ARG A 464 0.02 -9.02 -24.60
N LEU A 465 -0.31 -10.22 -25.04
CA LEU A 465 -1.18 -10.47 -26.18
C LEU A 465 -2.52 -10.99 -25.68
N GLN A 466 -3.62 -10.36 -26.10
CA GLN A 466 -4.98 -10.71 -25.71
C GLN A 466 -5.81 -11.07 -26.93
N LEU A 467 -6.43 -12.24 -26.88
CA LEU A 467 -7.32 -12.75 -27.92
C LEU A 467 -8.74 -12.86 -27.37
N ALA A 468 -9.65 -12.05 -27.91
CA ALA A 468 -11.07 -12.21 -27.69
C ALA A 468 -11.62 -13.28 -28.63
N ALA A 469 -12.26 -14.30 -28.08
CA ALA A 469 -12.81 -15.42 -28.81
C ALA A 469 -14.21 -15.81 -28.28
N GLY A 470 -14.97 -16.60 -29.02
CA GLY A 470 -16.25 -17.13 -28.58
C GLY A 470 -17.41 -16.70 -29.45
N GLY A 471 -18.61 -16.90 -28.94
CA GLY A 471 -19.90 -16.67 -29.65
C GLY A 471 -20.97 -16.18 -28.67
N ALA A 472 -22.25 -16.38 -29.05
CA ALA A 472 -23.38 -15.87 -28.26
C ALA A 472 -23.47 -16.44 -26.83
N ASN A 473 -23.02 -17.69 -26.61
CA ASN A 473 -23.19 -18.40 -25.35
C ASN A 473 -21.94 -18.42 -24.46
N SER A 474 -20.76 -18.15 -25.03
CA SER A 474 -19.52 -18.07 -24.29
C SER A 474 -18.58 -17.05 -24.94
N LYS A 475 -17.95 -16.24 -24.10
CA LYS A 475 -16.90 -15.29 -24.49
C LYS A 475 -15.64 -15.64 -23.71
N HIS A 476 -14.50 -15.55 -24.36
CA HIS A 476 -13.18 -15.80 -23.80
C HIS A 476 -12.30 -14.61 -24.09
N LEU A 477 -11.53 -14.19 -23.11
CA LEU A 477 -10.44 -13.23 -23.27
C LEU A 477 -9.14 -13.90 -22.83
N LEU A 478 -8.54 -14.63 -23.76
CA LEU A 478 -7.27 -15.31 -23.51
C LEU A 478 -6.12 -14.30 -23.52
N SER A 479 -5.35 -14.27 -22.46
CA SER A 479 -4.18 -13.41 -22.27
C SER A 479 -2.93 -14.26 -22.14
N VAL A 480 -1.89 -13.96 -22.92
CA VAL A 480 -0.56 -14.55 -22.79
C VAL A 480 0.44 -13.40 -22.64
N GLY A 481 1.36 -13.52 -21.71
CA GLY A 481 2.31 -12.41 -21.52
C GLY A 481 3.66 -12.83 -20.96
N ILE A 482 4.58 -11.90 -21.12
CA ILE A 482 5.95 -11.95 -20.62
C ILE A 482 6.17 -10.73 -19.75
N TYR A 483 6.66 -10.96 -18.56
CA TYR A 483 7.11 -9.95 -17.62
C TYR A 483 8.61 -10.05 -17.44
N TYR A 484 9.28 -8.93 -17.44
CA TYR A 484 10.70 -8.83 -17.14
C TYR A 484 10.94 -7.66 -16.20
N SER A 485 11.75 -7.85 -15.18
CA SER A 485 12.31 -6.77 -14.38
C SER A 485 13.79 -7.02 -14.14
N ASP A 486 14.55 -5.94 -14.10
CA ASP A 486 15.94 -5.91 -13.69
C ASP A 486 16.11 -4.76 -12.70
N ALA A 487 16.64 -5.05 -11.53
CA ALA A 487 16.73 -4.11 -10.44
C ALA A 487 18.09 -4.18 -9.76
N LYS A 488 18.61 -3.02 -9.40
CA LYS A 488 19.89 -2.85 -8.71
C LYS A 488 19.70 -2.03 -7.45
N TYR A 489 20.30 -2.50 -6.39
CA TYR A 489 20.31 -1.85 -5.09
C TYR A 489 21.71 -1.81 -4.54
N ASP A 490 22.17 -0.61 -4.28
CA ASP A 490 23.45 -0.34 -3.65
C ASP A 490 23.20 0.42 -2.34
N ARG A 491 23.69 -0.10 -1.23
CA ARG A 491 23.49 0.48 0.09
C ARG A 491 24.80 0.52 0.85
N PHE A 492 25.03 1.65 1.46
CA PHE A 492 26.00 1.82 2.51
C PHE A 492 25.30 2.21 3.81
N GLY A 493 25.61 1.54 4.90
CA GLY A 493 25.00 1.82 6.20
C GLY A 493 25.97 1.70 7.35
N GLY A 494 25.75 2.49 8.40
CA GLY A 494 26.48 2.45 9.66
C GLY A 494 25.54 2.37 10.85
N LEU A 495 25.91 1.63 11.88
CA LEU A 495 25.17 1.49 13.12
C LEU A 495 25.95 2.08 14.28
N HIS A 496 25.31 2.92 15.08
CA HIS A 496 25.90 3.59 16.23
C HIS A 496 25.09 3.29 17.48
N TRP A 497 25.71 2.70 18.47
CA TRP A 497 25.09 2.36 19.74
C TRP A 497 25.39 3.40 20.81
N TYR A 498 24.40 3.70 21.64
CA TYR A 498 24.54 4.58 22.79
C TYR A 498 23.49 4.24 23.85
N THR A 499 23.66 4.75 25.09
CA THR A 499 22.65 4.66 26.13
C THR A 499 22.07 6.02 26.46
N ALA A 500 20.79 6.05 26.76
CA ALA A 500 20.08 7.25 27.21
C ALA A 500 19.13 6.86 28.35
N ASN A 501 18.87 7.76 29.29
CA ASN A 501 17.78 7.54 30.24
C ASN A 501 16.42 7.84 29.59
N VAL A 502 15.35 7.41 30.25
CA VAL A 502 13.96 7.51 29.73
C VAL A 502 13.34 8.89 29.97
N ASP A 503 14.10 9.83 30.46
CA ASP A 503 13.62 11.20 30.66
C ASP A 503 13.26 11.84 29.30
N PRO A 504 12.20 12.64 29.18
CA PRO A 504 11.98 13.51 28.03
C PRO A 504 13.21 14.39 27.73
N ARG A 505 14.11 14.55 28.69
CA ARG A 505 15.42 15.22 28.57
C ARG A 505 16.54 14.24 28.86
N PRO A 506 16.76 13.24 28.01
CA PRO A 506 17.69 12.18 28.32
C PRO A 506 19.09 12.74 28.51
N THR A 507 19.73 12.32 29.57
CA THR A 507 21.16 12.45 29.70
C THR A 507 21.82 11.25 29.04
N TYR A 508 22.75 11.51 28.15
CA TYR A 508 23.45 10.48 27.42
C TYR A 508 24.61 9.95 28.21
N SER A 509 24.73 8.69 28.32
CA SER A 509 25.92 7.99 28.75
C SER A 509 26.40 7.02 27.67
N TRP A 510 27.68 7.00 27.45
CA TRP A 510 28.33 6.15 26.48
C TRP A 510 28.55 4.75 27.06
N PHE A 511 28.36 3.76 26.23
CA PHE A 511 28.59 2.37 26.57
C PHE A 511 30.11 2.14 26.75
N GLY A 512 30.55 1.61 27.90
CA GLY A 512 31.85 1.03 28.08
C GLY A 512 32.41 1.05 29.48
N PRO A 513 33.53 0.31 29.77
CA PRO A 513 34.10 0.20 31.11
C PRO A 513 34.46 1.56 31.71
N PRO A 514 34.30 1.80 33.01
CA PRO A 514 34.70 3.03 33.66
C PRO A 514 36.13 3.39 33.32
N GLY A 515 36.39 4.63 32.89
CA GLY A 515 37.71 5.16 32.63
C GLY A 515 38.22 5.14 31.20
N THR A 516 37.48 4.56 30.23
CA THR A 516 37.80 4.70 28.82
C THR A 516 37.11 5.94 28.23
N PRO A 517 37.76 6.67 27.31
CA PRO A 517 37.14 7.79 26.62
C PRO A 517 35.87 7.33 25.85
N PRO A 518 34.81 8.15 25.82
CA PRO A 518 33.57 7.82 25.13
C PRO A 518 33.76 7.42 23.66
N LEU A 519 34.83 7.83 23.07
CA LEU A 519 35.14 7.76 21.64
C LEU A 519 35.72 6.41 21.17
N ASP A 520 36.25 5.59 22.11
CA ASP A 520 36.86 4.31 21.71
C ASP A 520 35.87 3.15 21.65
N ARG A 521 34.56 3.43 21.71
CA ARG A 521 33.52 2.43 22.00
C ARG A 521 32.40 2.38 21.02
N PHE A 522 32.48 3.14 19.98
CA PHE A 522 31.62 2.91 18.82
C PHE A 522 32.09 1.66 18.11
N SER A 523 31.38 0.56 18.30
CA SER A 523 31.42 -0.48 17.29
C SER A 523 30.65 0.06 16.09
N LEU A 524 31.35 0.74 15.22
CA LEU A 524 30.87 1.06 13.89
C LEU A 524 30.80 -0.26 13.12
N SER A 525 29.65 -0.88 13.05
CA SER A 525 29.44 -1.85 12.02
C SER A 525 29.00 -1.08 10.79
N ALA A 526 29.91 -0.80 9.88
CA ALA A 526 29.53 -0.35 8.54
C ALA A 526 29.15 -1.58 7.74
N THR A 527 28.00 -1.51 7.07
CA THR A 527 27.57 -2.55 6.16
C THR A 527 27.46 -1.97 4.76
N THR A 528 28.10 -2.59 3.80
CA THR A 528 27.82 -2.37 2.39
C THR A 528 26.98 -3.53 1.91
N SER A 529 25.94 -3.28 1.18
CA SER A 529 25.18 -4.33 0.51
C SER A 529 24.92 -3.93 -0.93
N TYR A 530 25.17 -4.87 -1.81
CA TYR A 530 24.87 -4.78 -3.21
C TYR A 530 23.91 -5.91 -3.59
N GLN A 531 22.90 -5.61 -4.35
CA GLN A 531 21.95 -6.60 -4.82
C GLN A 531 21.57 -6.29 -6.26
N GLU A 532 21.72 -7.29 -7.11
CA GLU A 532 21.13 -7.32 -8.44
C GLU A 532 20.05 -8.40 -8.47
N GLU A 533 18.94 -8.10 -9.09
CA GLU A 533 17.83 -9.03 -9.20
C GLU A 533 17.16 -8.89 -10.55
N SER A 534 17.12 -9.96 -11.31
CA SER A 534 16.41 -10.06 -12.58
C SER A 534 15.27 -11.07 -12.46
N VAL A 535 14.07 -10.71 -12.91
CA VAL A 535 12.90 -11.58 -12.91
C VAL A 535 12.39 -11.77 -14.32
N LEU A 536 12.20 -13.02 -14.70
CA LEU A 536 11.44 -13.40 -15.91
C LEU A 536 10.15 -14.09 -15.49
N GLY A 537 9.01 -13.54 -15.89
CA GLY A 537 7.69 -14.11 -15.66
C GLY A 537 7.00 -14.46 -16.96
N LEU A 538 6.42 -15.65 -17.05
CA LEU A 538 5.58 -16.09 -18.16
C LEU A 538 4.19 -16.41 -17.61
N PHE A 539 3.15 -15.87 -18.23
CA PHE A 539 1.81 -16.09 -17.74
C PHE A 539 0.80 -16.32 -18.88
N ILE A 540 -0.21 -17.11 -18.54
CA ILE A 540 -1.39 -17.34 -19.36
C ILE A 540 -2.62 -17.28 -18.45
N GLY A 541 -3.67 -16.63 -18.92
CA GLY A 541 -4.95 -16.55 -18.22
C GLY A 541 -6.11 -16.44 -19.20
N ASP A 542 -7.27 -16.89 -18.80
CA ASP A 542 -8.51 -16.76 -19.56
C ASP A 542 -9.63 -16.21 -18.67
N GLU A 543 -10.25 -15.15 -19.15
CA GLU A 543 -11.48 -14.60 -18.59
C GLU A 543 -12.65 -15.08 -19.43
N MET A 544 -13.43 -15.97 -18.87
CA MET A 544 -14.54 -16.64 -19.52
C MET A 544 -15.87 -16.05 -19.03
N THR A 545 -16.78 -15.77 -19.96
CA THR A 545 -18.16 -15.41 -19.61
C THR A 545 -19.10 -16.37 -20.30
N PHE A 546 -19.95 -17.04 -19.52
CA PHE A 546 -20.95 -17.99 -19.98
C PHE A 546 -22.35 -17.36 -19.85
N GLY A 547 -23.00 -17.11 -20.99
CA GLY A 547 -24.20 -16.30 -21.03
C GLY A 547 -23.95 -14.89 -20.43
N GLU A 548 -24.94 -14.39 -19.69
CA GLU A 548 -24.84 -13.05 -19.06
C GLU A 548 -24.46 -13.11 -17.56
N LYS A 549 -24.55 -14.30 -16.97
CA LYS A 549 -24.54 -14.47 -15.50
C LYS A 549 -23.27 -15.05 -14.92
N LEU A 550 -22.59 -15.96 -15.62
CA LEU A 550 -21.44 -16.64 -15.08
C LEU A 550 -20.15 -16.09 -15.68
N SER A 551 -19.28 -15.55 -14.84
CA SER A 551 -17.92 -15.19 -15.19
C SER A 551 -16.96 -16.12 -14.45
N VAL A 552 -15.94 -16.64 -15.15
CA VAL A 552 -14.88 -17.48 -14.58
C VAL A 552 -13.55 -16.92 -15.05
N ASN A 553 -12.61 -16.74 -14.14
CA ASN A 553 -11.23 -16.44 -14.50
C ASN A 553 -10.30 -17.55 -13.99
N ALA A 554 -9.32 -17.91 -14.81
CA ALA A 554 -8.29 -18.86 -14.44
C ALA A 554 -6.95 -18.43 -15.03
N GLY A 555 -5.87 -18.65 -14.30
CA GLY A 555 -4.55 -18.30 -14.78
C GLY A 555 -3.44 -19.06 -14.08
N ILE A 556 -2.33 -19.19 -14.81
CA ILE A 556 -1.08 -19.76 -14.31
C ILE A 556 0.05 -18.81 -14.70
N ARG A 557 0.99 -18.65 -13.80
CA ARG A 557 2.20 -17.87 -14.02
C ARG A 557 3.42 -18.64 -13.50
N TRP A 558 4.49 -18.62 -14.27
CA TRP A 558 5.81 -19.09 -13.86
C TRP A 558 6.75 -17.88 -13.77
N ASP A 559 7.46 -17.76 -12.67
CA ASP A 559 8.49 -16.76 -12.49
C ASP A 559 9.84 -17.43 -12.19
N ARG A 560 10.90 -16.91 -12.76
CA ARG A 560 12.27 -17.21 -12.39
C ARG A 560 12.97 -15.92 -11.99
N MET A 561 13.55 -15.92 -10.83
CA MET A 561 14.42 -14.87 -10.34
C MET A 561 15.85 -15.36 -10.34
N THR A 562 16.73 -14.54 -10.89
CA THR A 562 18.18 -14.72 -10.81
C THR A 562 18.81 -13.43 -10.31
N GLY A 563 19.95 -13.51 -9.68
CA GLY A 563 20.62 -12.30 -9.23
C GLY A 563 21.85 -12.60 -8.40
N LEU A 564 22.49 -11.55 -7.97
CA LEU A 564 23.63 -11.55 -7.08
C LEU A 564 23.27 -10.79 -5.81
N PHE A 565 23.65 -11.34 -4.73
CA PHE A 565 23.51 -10.70 -3.44
C PHE A 565 24.86 -10.71 -2.74
N ASN A 566 25.32 -9.51 -2.41
CA ASN A 566 26.55 -9.34 -1.66
C ASN A 566 26.29 -8.54 -0.41
N ASN A 567 26.75 -9.05 0.70
CA ASN A 567 26.61 -8.43 1.98
C ASN A 567 27.85 -8.66 2.80
N ASP A 568 28.60 -7.60 3.11
CA ASP A 568 29.77 -7.69 3.96
C ASP A 568 29.48 -6.98 5.31
N PRO A 569 29.10 -7.75 6.33
CA PRO A 569 28.97 -7.22 7.67
C PRO A 569 30.36 -7.09 8.29
N GLY A 570 30.84 -5.87 8.44
CA GLY A 570 32.03 -5.58 9.25
C GLY A 570 33.24 -5.05 8.47
N LYS A 571 33.21 -4.95 7.16
CA LYS A 571 34.24 -4.22 6.42
C LYS A 571 33.86 -2.78 6.29
N ILE A 572 34.59 -1.89 6.92
CA ILE A 572 34.46 -0.44 6.81
C ILE A 572 35.10 -0.04 5.47
N ARG A 573 34.29 0.54 4.57
CA ARG A 573 34.79 1.09 3.31
C ARG A 573 35.93 2.10 3.59
N GLY A 574 37.12 1.80 3.09
CA GLY A 574 38.29 2.66 3.25
C GLY A 574 39.37 2.17 4.22
N LEU A 575 39.14 1.10 4.98
CA LEU A 575 40.18 0.55 5.85
C LEU A 575 40.80 -0.78 5.37
N ASP A 576 40.07 -1.59 4.60
CA ASP A 576 40.56 -2.81 3.92
C ASP A 576 39.45 -3.38 2.99
N TYR A 577 38.71 -2.51 2.30
CA TYR A 577 37.64 -2.92 1.41
C TYR A 577 38.22 -3.31 0.04
N ASP A 578 38.17 -4.58 -0.27
CA ASP A 578 38.41 -5.08 -1.62
C ASP A 578 37.06 -5.54 -2.22
N PRO A 579 36.53 -4.85 -3.24
CA PRO A 579 35.30 -5.26 -3.89
C PRO A 579 35.39 -6.64 -4.56
N ASP A 580 36.61 -7.13 -4.86
CA ASP A 580 36.85 -8.44 -5.48
C ASP A 580 36.87 -9.59 -4.43
N GLU A 581 36.90 -9.29 -3.12
CA GLU A 581 36.89 -10.28 -2.05
C GLU A 581 35.49 -10.48 -1.38
N LEU A 582 34.44 -9.89 -1.96
CA LEU A 582 33.10 -10.00 -1.40
C LEU A 582 32.52 -11.40 -1.67
N ASP A 583 31.93 -12.02 -0.66
CA ASP A 583 31.19 -13.28 -0.83
C ASP A 583 29.95 -13.04 -1.68
N GLU A 584 29.99 -13.40 -2.95
CA GLU A 584 28.86 -13.34 -3.86
C GLU A 584 27.93 -14.54 -3.62
N ASN A 585 26.70 -14.27 -3.25
CA ASN A 585 25.64 -15.27 -3.18
C ASN A 585 24.78 -15.17 -4.43
N GLU A 586 24.73 -16.24 -5.21
CA GLU A 586 23.85 -16.33 -6.37
C GLU A 586 22.42 -16.63 -5.94
N LEU A 587 21.47 -15.89 -6.51
CA LEU A 587 20.04 -16.13 -6.39
C LEU A 587 19.56 -16.87 -7.66
N ASP A 588 18.92 -18.02 -7.51
CA ASP A 588 18.18 -18.69 -8.59
C ASP A 588 16.98 -19.43 -8.03
N PHE A 589 15.83 -18.78 -8.13
CA PHE A 589 14.54 -19.30 -7.66
C PHE A 589 13.54 -19.36 -8.81
N SER A 590 12.77 -20.42 -8.87
CA SER A 590 11.66 -20.49 -9.84
C SER A 590 10.47 -21.25 -9.27
N ASN A 591 9.27 -20.75 -9.51
CA ASN A 591 8.06 -21.43 -9.04
C ASN A 591 6.83 -21.02 -9.87
N PHE A 592 5.72 -21.74 -9.65
CA PHE A 592 4.45 -21.49 -10.29
C PHE A 592 3.44 -20.87 -9.32
N SER A 593 2.71 -19.88 -9.80
CA SER A 593 1.51 -19.35 -9.16
C SER A 593 0.28 -19.68 -10.00
N GLY A 594 -0.85 -19.93 -9.37
CA GLY A 594 -2.08 -20.22 -10.07
C GLY A 594 -3.29 -19.64 -9.35
N SER A 595 -4.31 -19.25 -10.09
CA SER A 595 -5.59 -18.79 -9.56
C SER A 595 -6.76 -19.29 -10.40
N ILE A 596 -7.88 -19.48 -9.72
CA ILE A 596 -9.18 -19.70 -10.34
C ILE A 596 -10.23 -18.96 -9.51
N GLY A 597 -11.16 -18.32 -10.20
CA GLY A 597 -12.29 -17.64 -9.58
C GLY A 597 -13.54 -17.74 -10.42
N ALA A 598 -14.69 -17.67 -9.78
CA ALA A 598 -15.99 -17.66 -10.43
C ALA A 598 -16.90 -16.60 -9.79
N ASN A 599 -17.72 -15.97 -10.61
CA ASN A 599 -18.76 -15.04 -10.17
C ASN A 599 -20.06 -15.38 -10.89
N TYR A 600 -21.15 -15.45 -10.14
CA TYR A 600 -22.48 -15.71 -10.67
C TYR A 600 -23.42 -14.56 -10.31
N LEU A 601 -23.92 -13.87 -11.36
CA LEU A 601 -24.93 -12.83 -11.19
C LEU A 601 -26.29 -13.46 -10.89
N LEU A 602 -26.82 -13.20 -9.71
CA LEU A 602 -28.19 -13.53 -9.32
C LEU A 602 -29.18 -12.62 -10.04
N ASN A 603 -28.84 -11.33 -10.10
CA ASN A 603 -29.48 -10.26 -10.85
C ASN A 603 -28.47 -9.14 -11.13
N GLU A 604 -28.88 -8.01 -11.69
CA GLU A 604 -27.99 -6.91 -12.06
C GLU A 604 -27.30 -6.24 -10.85
N ARG A 605 -27.86 -6.38 -9.65
CA ARG A 605 -27.38 -5.79 -8.40
C ARG A 605 -26.95 -6.82 -7.35
N SER A 606 -26.93 -8.12 -7.70
CA SER A 606 -26.58 -9.17 -6.76
C SER A 606 -25.74 -10.25 -7.43
N ALA A 607 -24.66 -10.64 -6.78
CA ALA A 607 -23.73 -11.67 -7.24
C ALA A 607 -23.14 -12.47 -6.09
N VAL A 608 -22.87 -13.74 -6.33
CA VAL A 608 -22.06 -14.62 -5.49
C VAL A 608 -20.75 -14.89 -6.21
N TYR A 609 -19.62 -14.81 -5.50
CA TYR A 609 -18.32 -15.09 -6.07
C TYR A 609 -17.46 -15.96 -5.16
N GLY A 610 -16.46 -16.57 -5.74
CA GLY A 610 -15.43 -17.28 -4.98
C GLY A 610 -14.16 -17.42 -5.77
N SER A 611 -13.03 -17.49 -5.05
CA SER A 611 -11.71 -17.62 -5.64
C SER A 611 -10.79 -18.50 -4.80
N PHE A 612 -9.84 -19.13 -5.51
CA PHE A 612 -8.73 -19.86 -4.96
C PHE A 612 -7.43 -19.39 -5.61
N VAL A 613 -6.42 -19.13 -4.80
CA VAL A 613 -5.08 -18.72 -5.25
C VAL A 613 -4.03 -19.53 -4.52
N ARG A 614 -3.05 -20.02 -5.25
CA ARG A 614 -1.80 -20.51 -4.74
C ARG A 614 -0.66 -19.73 -5.37
N ALA A 615 0.05 -19.00 -4.56
CA ALA A 615 1.19 -18.18 -4.97
C ALA A 615 2.42 -18.56 -4.15
N PHE A 616 3.59 -18.24 -4.65
CA PHE A 616 4.79 -18.26 -3.83
C PHE A 616 5.26 -16.83 -3.57
N SER A 617 5.91 -16.66 -2.45
CA SER A 617 6.63 -15.44 -2.10
C SER A 617 8.10 -15.80 -1.89
N LEU A 618 8.96 -14.95 -2.35
CA LEU A 618 10.36 -15.09 -1.98
C LEU A 618 10.57 -14.50 -0.61
N PRO A 619 11.39 -15.16 0.19
CA PRO A 619 11.76 -14.61 1.48
C PRO A 619 12.46 -13.26 1.29
N SER A 620 12.18 -12.35 2.21
CA SER A 620 12.96 -11.11 2.30
C SER A 620 14.41 -11.48 2.60
N VAL A 621 15.30 -11.21 1.67
CA VAL A 621 16.74 -11.37 1.88
C VAL A 621 17.20 -10.19 2.74
N GLY A 622 17.37 -10.44 4.04
CA GLY A 622 17.89 -9.44 4.97
C GLY A 622 19.38 -9.17 4.75
N LEU A 623 19.84 -8.05 5.26
CA LEU A 623 21.27 -7.81 5.43
C LEU A 623 21.82 -8.93 6.34
N ASN A 624 22.83 -9.65 5.93
CA ASN A 624 23.54 -10.68 6.71
C ASN A 624 22.82 -12.03 6.92
N THR A 625 21.88 -12.39 6.08
CA THR A 625 21.17 -13.65 6.25
C THR A 625 21.41 -14.61 5.09
N PRO A 626 21.76 -15.87 5.35
CA PRO A 626 21.85 -16.88 4.30
C PRO A 626 20.48 -17.04 3.63
N LEU A 627 20.50 -17.39 2.36
CA LEU A 627 19.28 -17.60 1.59
C LEU A 627 18.49 -18.78 2.19
N PRO A 628 17.17 -18.63 2.35
CA PRO A 628 16.34 -19.71 2.84
C PRO A 628 16.27 -20.86 1.82
N GLU A 629 16.24 -22.08 2.33
CA GLU A 629 16.20 -23.28 1.50
C GLU A 629 14.85 -23.50 0.77
N LYS A 630 13.79 -22.83 1.20
CA LYS A 630 12.43 -23.03 0.68
C LYS A 630 11.68 -21.73 0.50
N ASP A 631 10.88 -21.69 -0.56
CA ASP A 631 9.94 -20.60 -0.80
C ASP A 631 8.79 -20.63 0.20
N GLU A 632 8.28 -19.46 0.53
CA GLU A 632 7.01 -19.32 1.20
C GLU A 632 5.86 -19.54 0.23
N ILE A 633 4.86 -20.30 0.63
CA ILE A 633 3.67 -20.58 -0.18
C ILE A 633 2.47 -19.88 0.42
N VAL A 634 1.89 -18.97 -0.33
CA VAL A 634 0.64 -18.30 0.04
C VAL A 634 -0.53 -19.01 -0.62
N THR A 635 -1.46 -19.47 0.18
CA THR A 635 -2.74 -20.05 -0.30
C THR A 635 -3.88 -19.18 0.22
N ASN A 636 -4.73 -18.68 -0.68
CA ASN A 636 -5.92 -17.91 -0.32
C ASN A 636 -7.17 -18.53 -0.89
N MET A 637 -8.19 -18.64 -0.05
CA MET A 637 -9.56 -19.05 -0.41
C MET A 637 -10.53 -17.97 0.01
N GLU A 638 -11.42 -17.60 -0.87
CA GLU A 638 -12.42 -16.59 -0.60
C GLU A 638 -13.77 -16.95 -1.21
N VAL A 639 -14.84 -16.64 -0.48
CA VAL A 639 -16.21 -16.67 -0.97
C VAL A 639 -16.91 -15.38 -0.55
N GLY A 640 -17.68 -14.78 -1.43
CA GLY A 640 -18.36 -13.53 -1.13
C GLY A 640 -19.72 -13.37 -1.80
N LEU A 641 -20.44 -12.39 -1.28
CA LEU A 641 -21.77 -12.00 -1.74
C LEU A 641 -21.81 -10.47 -1.89
N ARG A 642 -22.24 -10.00 -3.04
CA ARG A 642 -22.56 -8.60 -3.29
C ARG A 642 -24.03 -8.47 -3.53
N PHE A 643 -24.69 -7.51 -2.88
CA PHE A 643 -26.11 -7.25 -3.16
C PHE A 643 -26.49 -5.81 -2.87
N GLY A 644 -27.38 -5.27 -3.69
CA GLY A 644 -27.97 -3.94 -3.53
C GLY A 644 -29.46 -4.03 -3.27
N VAL A 645 -29.94 -3.30 -2.26
CA VAL A 645 -31.36 -3.17 -1.91
C VAL A 645 -31.71 -1.70 -1.76
N GLY A 646 -32.47 -1.14 -2.70
CA GLY A 646 -32.69 0.30 -2.77
C GLY A 646 -31.35 1.04 -2.89
N ASP A 647 -31.12 1.99 -2.03
CA ASP A 647 -29.88 2.80 -1.97
C ASP A 647 -28.77 2.16 -1.11
N LEU A 648 -28.97 0.93 -0.64
CA LEU A 648 -28.01 0.19 0.18
C LEU A 648 -27.23 -0.81 -0.69
N GLY A 649 -25.91 -0.79 -0.57
CA GLY A 649 -25.00 -1.77 -1.16
C GLY A 649 -24.24 -2.52 -0.07
N PHE A 650 -24.13 -3.84 -0.19
CA PHE A 650 -23.38 -4.73 0.68
C PHE A 650 -22.36 -5.54 -0.10
N ASP A 651 -21.13 -5.58 0.38
CA ASP A 651 -20.07 -6.48 -0.08
C ASP A 651 -19.60 -7.29 1.13
N ILE A 652 -19.83 -8.59 1.11
CA ILE A 652 -19.52 -9.51 2.22
C ILE A 652 -18.55 -10.55 1.68
N ALA A 653 -17.46 -10.79 2.38
CA ALA A 653 -16.48 -11.82 2.04
C ALA A 653 -16.10 -12.63 3.27
N ALA A 654 -15.98 -13.94 3.12
CA ALA A 654 -15.31 -14.81 4.06
C ALA A 654 -14.03 -15.33 3.40
N PHE A 655 -12.94 -15.36 4.15
CA PHE A 655 -11.63 -15.70 3.61
C PHE A 655 -10.81 -16.59 4.56
N ASN A 656 -9.88 -17.33 3.97
CA ASN A 656 -8.83 -18.04 4.65
C ASN A 656 -7.54 -17.87 3.85
N THR A 657 -6.57 -17.23 4.43
CA THR A 657 -5.23 -17.04 3.86
C THR A 657 -4.20 -17.74 4.73
N LYS A 658 -3.39 -18.60 4.12
CA LYS A 658 -2.36 -19.40 4.78
C LYS A 658 -1.01 -19.12 4.12
N ILE A 659 0.03 -18.92 4.92
CA ILE A 659 1.42 -18.91 4.49
C ILE A 659 2.12 -20.11 5.08
N ASP A 660 2.54 -21.02 4.24
CA ASP A 660 3.37 -22.18 4.61
C ASP A 660 4.85 -21.84 4.44
N ASN A 661 5.69 -22.44 5.24
CA ASN A 661 7.15 -22.21 5.29
C ASN A 661 7.50 -20.74 5.57
N ARG A 662 6.72 -20.09 6.44
CA ARG A 662 7.03 -18.70 6.79
C ARG A 662 8.46 -18.58 7.28
N ILE A 663 9.18 -17.62 6.70
CA ILE A 663 10.55 -17.35 7.07
C ILE A 663 10.56 -16.20 8.07
N ALA A 664 11.17 -16.44 9.21
CA ALA A 664 11.51 -15.41 10.18
C ALA A 664 13.01 -15.42 10.44
N THR A 665 13.53 -14.26 10.75
CA THR A 665 14.92 -14.13 11.21
C THR A 665 14.96 -14.61 12.66
N VAL A 666 15.66 -15.68 12.90
CA VAL A 666 15.85 -16.25 14.23
C VAL A 666 17.28 -16.02 14.68
N PHE A 667 17.47 -15.76 15.96
CA PHE A 667 18.79 -15.68 16.55
C PHE A 667 19.42 -17.08 16.59
N ASP A 668 20.63 -17.24 16.03
CA ASP A 668 21.39 -18.47 16.10
C ASP A 668 22.83 -18.19 16.56
N PRO A 669 23.10 -18.32 17.86
CA PRO A 669 24.42 -18.05 18.41
C PRO A 669 25.50 -19.04 17.93
N MET A 670 25.10 -20.14 17.29
CA MET A 670 26.03 -21.15 16.75
C MET A 670 26.23 -21.02 15.23
N ALA A 671 25.64 -19.98 14.59
CA ALA A 671 25.81 -19.76 13.17
C ALA A 671 27.28 -19.54 12.81
N VAL A 672 27.77 -20.28 11.82
CA VAL A 672 29.15 -20.21 11.35
C VAL A 672 29.40 -18.82 10.75
N GLY A 673 30.49 -18.18 11.13
CA GLY A 673 30.88 -16.87 10.61
C GLY A 673 30.43 -15.66 11.44
N GLY A 674 29.96 -15.86 12.68
CA GLY A 674 29.55 -14.78 13.59
C GLY A 674 28.25 -14.09 13.24
N GLN A 675 27.47 -14.69 12.34
CA GLN A 675 26.13 -14.22 12.03
C GLN A 675 25.16 -14.74 13.10
N THR A 676 24.62 -13.86 13.90
CA THR A 676 23.72 -14.20 15.00
C THR A 676 22.26 -14.31 14.57
N PHE A 677 21.88 -13.77 13.41
CA PHE A 677 20.52 -13.80 12.91
C PHE A 677 20.45 -14.49 11.56
N ILE A 678 19.71 -15.58 11.49
CA ILE A 678 19.53 -16.37 10.26
C ILE A 678 18.05 -16.54 9.90
N PRO A 679 17.68 -16.50 8.62
CA PRO A 679 16.32 -16.79 8.18
C PRO A 679 16.10 -18.30 8.21
N ARG A 680 15.05 -18.72 8.91
CA ARG A 680 14.59 -20.12 8.94
C ARG A 680 13.10 -20.22 8.69
N PRO A 681 12.65 -21.32 8.06
CA PRO A 681 11.23 -21.65 8.07
C PRO A 681 10.79 -21.91 9.51
N VAL A 682 9.88 -21.09 10.02
CA VAL A 682 9.44 -21.13 11.43
C VAL A 682 8.00 -21.59 11.58
N GLY A 683 7.39 -22.13 10.54
CA GLY A 683 6.03 -22.65 10.60
C GLY A 683 5.07 -22.02 9.62
N THR A 684 3.82 -21.98 10.00
CA THR A 684 2.70 -21.51 9.17
C THR A 684 1.98 -20.36 9.86
N ASN A 685 1.56 -19.38 9.09
CA ASN A 685 0.61 -18.36 9.54
C ASN A 685 -0.72 -18.56 8.82
N THR A 686 -1.80 -18.63 9.58
CA THR A 686 -3.16 -18.70 9.03
C THR A 686 -3.95 -17.50 9.52
N VAL A 687 -4.60 -16.78 8.58
CA VAL A 687 -5.53 -15.69 8.88
C VAL A 687 -6.86 -16.02 8.22
N GLN A 688 -7.90 -16.20 9.03
CA GLN A 688 -9.25 -16.48 8.56
C GLN A 688 -10.22 -15.46 9.13
N GLY A 689 -11.24 -15.09 8.34
CA GLY A 689 -12.16 -14.07 8.81
C GLY A 689 -13.31 -13.79 7.87
N ALA A 690 -14.07 -12.78 8.26
CA ALA A 690 -15.15 -12.23 7.48
C ALA A 690 -15.04 -10.70 7.42
N GLU A 691 -15.36 -10.16 6.27
CA GLU A 691 -15.38 -8.74 5.98
C GLU A 691 -16.78 -8.34 5.50
N VAL A 692 -17.25 -7.19 5.96
CA VAL A 692 -18.50 -6.58 5.51
C VAL A 692 -18.21 -5.14 5.16
N GLN A 693 -18.61 -4.72 3.96
CA GLN A 693 -18.66 -3.31 3.59
C GLN A 693 -20.10 -2.93 3.28
N LEU A 694 -20.55 -1.84 3.90
CA LEU A 694 -21.85 -1.22 3.67
C LEU A 694 -21.63 0.12 2.98
N THR A 695 -22.45 0.42 1.97
CA THR A 695 -22.54 1.76 1.37
C THR A 695 -24.00 2.15 1.31
N PHE A 696 -24.31 3.36 1.77
CA PHE A 696 -25.65 3.93 1.70
C PHE A 696 -25.54 5.36 1.17
N ALA A 697 -26.11 5.58 -0.01
CA ALA A 697 -26.16 6.89 -0.66
C ALA A 697 -27.56 7.11 -1.20
N PRO A 698 -28.48 7.65 -0.35
CA PRO A 698 -29.89 7.74 -0.69
C PRO A 698 -30.14 8.77 -1.78
N SER A 699 -30.84 8.37 -2.82
CA SER A 699 -31.28 9.23 -3.92
C SER A 699 -32.19 10.37 -3.43
N SER A 700 -32.95 10.13 -2.35
CA SER A 700 -33.82 11.11 -1.72
C SER A 700 -33.08 12.23 -0.98
N VAL A 701 -31.81 12.05 -0.62
CA VAL A 701 -30.97 13.03 0.06
C VAL A 701 -29.64 13.12 -0.67
N ARG A 702 -29.63 13.86 -1.77
CA ARG A 702 -28.44 14.02 -2.61
C ARG A 702 -27.23 14.50 -1.82
N GLY A 703 -26.10 13.88 -2.07
CA GLY A 703 -24.85 14.22 -1.42
C GLY A 703 -24.65 13.54 -0.06
N LEU A 704 -25.63 12.80 0.47
CA LEU A 704 -25.43 11.99 1.66
C LEU A 704 -24.76 10.67 1.28
N LEU A 705 -23.63 10.39 1.93
CA LEU A 705 -22.90 9.12 1.84
C LEU A 705 -22.64 8.59 3.23
N LEU A 706 -23.01 7.35 3.48
CA LEU A 706 -22.59 6.59 4.65
C LEU A 706 -21.89 5.33 4.16
N ARG A 707 -20.64 5.14 4.57
CA ARG A 707 -19.87 3.91 4.33
C ARG A 707 -19.45 3.35 5.67
N GLY A 708 -19.65 2.06 5.87
CA GLY A 708 -19.15 1.32 7.02
C GLY A 708 -18.35 0.11 6.58
N SER A 709 -17.33 -0.26 7.31
CA SER A 709 -16.65 -1.54 7.14
C SER A 709 -16.46 -2.23 8.48
N LEU A 710 -16.49 -3.56 8.45
CA LEU A 710 -16.25 -4.43 9.60
C LEU A 710 -15.41 -5.61 9.11
N THR A 711 -14.33 -5.89 9.81
CA THR A 711 -13.52 -7.10 9.64
C THR A 711 -13.40 -7.80 10.97
N LEU A 712 -13.83 -9.05 10.99
CA LEU A 712 -13.62 -9.97 12.09
C LEU A 712 -12.64 -11.05 11.59
N GLN A 713 -11.49 -11.18 12.23
CA GLN A 713 -10.49 -12.15 11.79
C GLN A 713 -9.80 -12.81 12.98
N ASN A 714 -9.35 -14.03 12.76
CA ASN A 714 -8.50 -14.78 13.66
C ASN A 714 -7.22 -15.11 12.92
N SER A 715 -6.11 -14.70 13.49
CA SER A 715 -4.78 -14.99 12.96
C SER A 715 -4.05 -15.93 13.93
N GLN A 716 -3.41 -16.99 13.44
CA GLN A 716 -2.74 -17.96 14.29
C GLN A 716 -1.44 -18.46 13.67
N TYR A 717 -0.49 -18.72 14.55
CA TYR A 717 0.71 -19.47 14.23
C TYR A 717 0.45 -20.98 14.34
N ASP A 718 1.14 -21.76 13.52
CA ASP A 718 1.19 -23.23 13.60
C ASP A 718 2.62 -23.68 13.33
N GLY A 719 3.23 -24.36 14.30
CA GLY A 719 4.64 -24.76 14.27
C GLY A 719 5.64 -23.61 14.37
N PHE A 720 5.20 -22.43 14.85
CA PHE A 720 6.08 -21.28 15.06
C PHE A 720 6.77 -21.36 16.41
N GLN A 721 8.10 -21.28 16.40
CA GLN A 721 8.93 -21.37 17.59
C GLN A 721 9.70 -20.07 17.81
N VAL A 722 9.59 -19.51 19.02
CA VAL A 722 10.36 -18.37 19.47
C VAL A 722 11.59 -18.88 20.21
N ALA A 723 12.77 -18.64 19.65
CA ALA A 723 14.02 -19.05 20.29
C ALA A 723 14.25 -18.27 21.59
N LEU A 724 14.57 -18.96 22.66
CA LEU A 724 15.04 -18.35 23.90
C LEU A 724 16.53 -18.06 23.75
N ASP A 725 16.88 -16.81 23.93
CA ASP A 725 18.25 -16.35 23.83
C ASP A 725 18.95 -16.47 25.19
N ASN A 726 20.14 -17.04 25.18
CA ASN A 726 20.98 -17.14 26.40
C ASN A 726 21.91 -15.93 26.56
N VAL A 727 21.72 -14.85 25.78
CA VAL A 727 22.56 -13.66 25.88
C VAL A 727 22.08 -12.75 27.01
N ASP A 728 22.98 -12.40 27.89
CA ASP A 728 22.72 -11.33 28.87
C ASP A 728 22.68 -9.99 28.17
N HIS A 729 21.50 -9.36 28.16
CA HIS A 729 21.29 -8.05 27.53
C HIS A 729 21.81 -6.87 28.37
N ASP A 730 22.50 -7.11 29.49
CA ASP A 730 23.09 -6.04 30.27
C ASP A 730 24.49 -5.61 29.81
N GLY A 731 24.98 -6.19 28.71
CA GLY A 731 26.20 -5.79 28.03
C GLY A 731 27.44 -6.54 28.49
N ASP A 732 27.30 -7.55 29.31
CA ASP A 732 28.35 -8.50 29.64
C ASP A 732 28.21 -9.71 28.70
N ASP A 733 29.19 -9.97 27.88
CA ASP A 733 29.23 -11.03 26.86
C ASP A 733 29.16 -12.46 27.45
N THR A 734 28.76 -12.57 28.73
CA THR A 734 28.57 -13.85 29.41
C THR A 734 27.20 -14.44 29.10
N THR A 735 27.19 -15.55 28.38
CA THR A 735 26.00 -16.41 28.25
C THR A 735 25.54 -16.85 29.63
N ILE A 736 24.42 -16.33 30.11
CA ILE A 736 23.79 -16.80 31.35
C ILE A 736 22.90 -17.99 30.98
N PRO A 737 23.18 -19.20 31.48
CA PRO A 737 22.24 -20.29 31.32
C PRO A 737 20.91 -19.90 31.96
N ILE A 738 19.80 -20.11 31.28
CA ILE A 738 18.49 -19.97 31.89
C ILE A 738 18.43 -20.89 33.10
N PRO A 739 18.23 -20.40 34.33
CA PRO A 739 18.17 -21.25 35.47
C PRO A 739 17.06 -22.30 35.30
N GLU A 740 17.36 -23.57 35.58
CA GLU A 740 16.41 -24.68 35.44
C GLU A 740 15.08 -24.39 36.16
N ALA A 741 15.15 -23.67 37.29
CA ALA A 741 13.97 -23.22 38.03
C ALA A 741 13.10 -22.19 37.28
N ASN A 742 13.65 -21.47 36.30
CA ASN A 742 12.89 -20.52 35.50
C ASN A 742 12.20 -21.18 34.30
N LEU A 743 12.65 -22.38 33.89
CA LEU A 743 12.02 -23.19 32.87
C LEU A 743 10.71 -23.82 33.32
N ASP A 744 10.50 -23.97 34.65
CA ASP A 744 9.27 -24.54 35.23
C ASP A 744 8.10 -23.54 35.28
N ASN A 745 8.34 -22.23 35.07
CA ASN A 745 7.29 -21.23 35.11
C ASN A 745 7.27 -20.37 33.85
N LEU A 746 6.85 -20.95 32.76
CA LEU A 746 6.80 -20.34 31.43
C LEU A 746 5.45 -19.65 31.16
N PHE A 747 4.74 -19.18 32.19
CA PHE A 747 3.42 -18.54 32.03
C PHE A 747 2.37 -19.42 31.27
N GLY A 748 2.51 -20.75 31.37
CA GLY A 748 1.65 -21.71 30.67
C GLY A 748 2.06 -21.99 29.23
N LEU A 749 3.21 -21.50 28.78
CA LEU A 749 3.76 -21.75 27.45
C LEU A 749 4.52 -23.11 27.43
N GLU A 750 4.57 -23.73 26.25
CA GLU A 750 5.24 -25.01 26.06
C GLU A 750 6.71 -24.82 25.67
N LEU A 751 7.61 -25.42 26.45
CA LEU A 751 9.05 -25.43 26.18
C LEU A 751 9.42 -26.49 25.16
N VAL A 752 10.12 -26.09 24.12
CA VAL A 752 10.73 -26.98 23.15
C VAL A 752 12.24 -26.97 23.32
N THR A 753 12.85 -28.13 23.55
CA THR A 753 14.31 -28.28 23.61
C THR A 753 14.85 -28.38 22.19
N ILE A 754 15.60 -27.35 21.74
CA ILE A 754 16.26 -27.36 20.43
C ILE A 754 17.53 -28.21 20.46
N ASP A 755 18.37 -28.02 21.50
CA ASP A 755 19.60 -28.76 21.68
C ASP A 755 19.92 -28.88 23.17
N GLN A 756 19.90 -30.12 23.69
CA GLN A 756 20.16 -30.40 25.09
C GLN A 756 21.64 -30.23 25.48
N ALA A 757 22.56 -30.42 24.53
CA ALA A 757 24.00 -30.34 24.81
C ALA A 757 24.44 -28.87 24.92
N THR A 758 23.80 -27.95 24.18
CA THR A 758 24.10 -26.52 24.22
C THR A 758 23.09 -25.73 25.05
N GLN A 759 22.13 -26.40 25.72
CA GLN A 759 21.06 -25.80 26.52
C GLN A 759 20.24 -24.76 25.72
N ARG A 760 19.97 -25.06 24.48
CA ARG A 760 19.16 -24.22 23.62
C ARG A 760 17.69 -24.60 23.68
N TYR A 761 16.85 -23.62 23.92
CA TYR A 761 15.42 -23.79 24.11
C TYR A 761 14.64 -22.87 23.17
N ALA A 762 13.41 -23.23 22.89
CA ALA A 762 12.44 -22.37 22.24
C ALA A 762 11.09 -22.55 22.94
N ILE A 763 10.22 -21.58 22.75
CA ILE A 763 8.83 -21.68 23.17
C ILE A 763 7.96 -21.88 21.94
N ASP A 764 7.07 -22.86 22.00
CA ASP A 764 6.08 -23.08 20.95
C ASP A 764 4.98 -22.02 21.03
N ALA A 765 4.86 -21.22 19.98
CA ALA A 765 3.84 -20.21 19.82
C ALA A 765 2.62 -20.73 19.02
N THR A 766 2.52 -22.03 18.77
CA THR A 766 1.38 -22.65 18.07
C THR A 766 0.06 -22.31 18.76
N GLY A 767 -0.90 -21.81 17.98
CA GLY A 767 -2.21 -21.35 18.48
C GLY A 767 -2.23 -19.89 18.92
N ASN A 768 -1.07 -19.25 19.14
CA ASN A 768 -1.00 -17.83 19.44
C ASN A 768 -1.40 -16.98 18.23
N ARG A 769 -1.90 -15.80 18.49
CA ARG A 769 -2.22 -14.83 17.42
C ARG A 769 -0.97 -14.28 16.79
N VAL A 770 -1.05 -14.04 15.49
CA VAL A 770 0.04 -13.38 14.76
C VAL A 770 0.17 -11.94 15.26
N GLN A 771 1.39 -11.58 15.68
CA GLN A 771 1.71 -10.25 16.22
C GLN A 771 1.29 -9.12 15.27
N GLY A 772 0.89 -7.97 15.82
CA GLY A 772 0.46 -6.79 15.07
C GLY A 772 -0.89 -6.92 14.36
N THR A 773 -1.45 -8.13 14.25
CA THR A 773 -2.71 -8.39 13.52
C THR A 773 -3.93 -8.20 14.42
N PRO A 774 -4.80 -7.20 14.17
CA PRO A 774 -6.02 -7.01 14.94
C PRO A 774 -7.04 -8.10 14.66
N ASN A 775 -7.82 -8.49 15.65
CA ASN A 775 -8.94 -9.41 15.46
C ASN A 775 -10.24 -8.70 15.05
N LEU A 776 -10.32 -7.39 15.31
CA LEU A 776 -11.45 -6.55 14.97
C LEU A 776 -10.95 -5.25 14.34
N ILE A 777 -11.46 -4.96 13.15
CA ILE A 777 -11.27 -3.67 12.47
C ILE A 777 -12.65 -3.16 12.08
N TYR A 778 -12.96 -1.92 12.42
CA TYR A 778 -14.17 -1.29 11.91
C TYR A 778 -13.92 0.15 11.54
N SER A 779 -14.64 0.61 10.52
CA SER A 779 -14.56 1.99 10.08
C SER A 779 -15.93 2.53 9.68
N VAL A 780 -16.09 3.83 9.83
CA VAL A 780 -17.29 4.57 9.43
C VAL A 780 -16.87 5.86 8.75
N VAL A 781 -17.47 6.15 7.61
CA VAL A 781 -17.40 7.44 6.92
C VAL A 781 -18.81 7.95 6.72
N VAL A 782 -19.07 9.14 7.20
CA VAL A 782 -20.35 9.85 6.98
C VAL A 782 -20.03 11.16 6.30
N GLY A 783 -20.57 11.37 5.12
CA GLY A 783 -20.37 12.60 4.34
C GLY A 783 -21.70 13.16 3.86
N TYR A 784 -21.78 14.47 3.84
CA TYR A 784 -22.86 15.20 3.19
C TYR A 784 -22.24 16.26 2.29
N ASN A 785 -22.26 16.01 0.99
CA ASN A 785 -21.61 16.83 0.00
C ASN A 785 -22.62 17.36 -1.01
N THR A 786 -22.77 18.67 -1.04
CA THR A 786 -23.55 19.38 -2.05
C THR A 786 -22.62 20.13 -2.98
N GLU A 787 -23.12 20.72 -4.02
CA GLU A 787 -22.37 21.59 -4.92
C GLU A 787 -21.67 22.75 -4.20
N LYS A 788 -22.25 23.26 -3.10
CA LYS A 788 -21.74 24.44 -2.38
C LYS A 788 -21.12 24.13 -1.04
N PHE A 789 -21.54 23.06 -0.39
CA PHE A 789 -21.20 22.78 0.99
C PHE A 789 -20.90 21.31 1.16
N GLY A 790 -19.89 20.97 1.95
CA GLY A 790 -19.61 19.62 2.37
C GLY A 790 -19.22 19.52 3.84
N LEU A 791 -19.70 18.47 4.46
CA LEU A 791 -19.37 18.07 5.83
C LEU A 791 -19.08 16.57 5.83
N SER A 792 -18.00 16.13 6.50
CA SER A 792 -17.75 14.71 6.70
C SER A 792 -17.14 14.43 8.05
N TYR A 793 -17.41 13.23 8.53
CA TYR A 793 -16.77 12.61 9.68
C TYR A 793 -16.31 11.21 9.27
N ASP A 794 -15.09 10.86 9.63
CA ASP A 794 -14.53 9.55 9.39
C ASP A 794 -13.83 9.00 10.64
N MET A 795 -13.93 7.69 10.83
CA MET A 795 -13.36 6.98 11.98
C MET A 795 -12.91 5.58 11.58
N VAL A 796 -11.79 5.14 12.15
CA VAL A 796 -11.31 3.75 12.09
C VAL A 796 -10.87 3.29 13.47
N SER A 797 -11.07 2.02 13.77
CA SER A 797 -10.62 1.40 15.01
C SER A 797 -9.99 0.03 14.77
N TYR A 798 -8.92 -0.25 15.49
CA TYR A 798 -8.17 -1.50 15.52
C TYR A 798 -8.15 -2.04 16.94
N ALA A 799 -8.60 -3.28 17.14
CA ALA A 799 -8.69 -3.89 18.46
C ALA A 799 -8.14 -5.32 18.49
N GLY A 800 -7.72 -5.75 19.69
CA GLY A 800 -7.26 -7.10 19.95
C GLY A 800 -5.97 -7.48 19.23
N ARG A 801 -4.91 -6.71 19.42
CA ARG A 801 -3.58 -6.93 18.86
C ARG A 801 -2.59 -7.30 19.94
N TYR A 802 -1.60 -8.10 19.59
CA TYR A 802 -0.45 -8.42 20.44
C TYR A 802 0.83 -7.86 19.85
N ALA A 803 1.73 -7.42 20.71
CA ALA A 803 3.01 -6.84 20.31
C ALA A 803 4.03 -7.89 19.87
N THR A 804 3.92 -9.11 20.40
CA THR A 804 4.90 -10.19 20.21
C THR A 804 4.23 -11.53 19.90
N ALA A 805 5.00 -12.49 19.40
CA ALA A 805 4.51 -13.80 18.99
C ALA A 805 4.02 -14.68 20.16
N LEU A 806 4.55 -14.50 21.38
CA LEU A 806 4.07 -15.22 22.56
C LEU A 806 2.78 -14.68 23.15
N ASN A 807 2.25 -13.56 22.61
CA ASN A 807 1.02 -12.91 23.05
C ASN A 807 1.01 -12.48 24.54
N LEU A 808 2.17 -12.21 25.10
CA LEU A 808 2.31 -11.76 26.49
C LEU A 808 1.95 -10.29 26.67
N ILE A 809 2.05 -9.48 25.62
CA ILE A 809 1.83 -8.04 25.65
C ILE A 809 0.73 -7.68 24.65
N GLU A 810 -0.38 -7.17 25.16
CA GLU A 810 -1.47 -6.66 24.35
C GLU A 810 -1.21 -5.19 23.96
N VAL A 811 -1.41 -4.85 22.69
CA VAL A 811 -1.39 -3.46 22.22
C VAL A 811 -2.77 -2.85 22.45
N PRO A 812 -2.87 -1.69 23.12
CA PRO A 812 -4.15 -1.04 23.35
C PRO A 812 -4.94 -0.80 22.07
N ASP A 813 -6.27 -0.79 22.20
CA ASP A 813 -7.15 -0.46 21.09
C ASP A 813 -6.89 0.96 20.59
N LEU A 814 -6.78 1.10 19.28
CA LEU A 814 -6.55 2.38 18.63
C LEU A 814 -7.78 2.82 17.87
N THR A 815 -8.29 4.01 18.18
CA THR A 815 -9.36 4.65 17.41
C THR A 815 -8.88 6.02 16.93
N LEU A 816 -8.95 6.23 15.62
CA LEU A 816 -8.66 7.50 14.96
C LEU A 816 -9.93 8.05 14.34
N SER A 817 -10.12 9.36 14.45
CA SER A 817 -11.27 10.03 13.87
C SER A 817 -10.91 11.39 13.34
N ASN A 818 -11.55 11.77 12.26
CA ASN A 818 -11.34 13.05 11.62
C ASN A 818 -12.68 13.71 11.29
N ALA A 819 -12.65 15.03 11.13
CA ALA A 819 -13.80 15.81 10.67
C ALA A 819 -13.37 16.78 9.58
N ASN A 820 -14.24 17.01 8.60
CA ASN A 820 -13.97 17.94 7.51
C ASN A 820 -15.22 18.75 7.21
N ILE A 821 -15.03 20.03 6.90
CA ILE A 821 -16.05 20.96 6.44
C ILE A 821 -15.48 21.84 5.33
N TYR A 822 -16.27 22.08 4.30
CA TYR A 822 -15.91 23.05 3.28
C TYR A 822 -17.10 23.79 2.71
N TYR A 823 -16.83 24.96 2.13
CA TYR A 823 -17.76 25.72 1.32
C TYR A 823 -17.15 26.08 -0.03
N ARG A 824 -17.94 25.95 -1.11
CA ARG A 824 -17.52 26.26 -2.48
C ARG A 824 -18.30 27.46 -3.01
N PHE A 825 -17.58 28.50 -3.41
CA PHE A 825 -18.11 29.67 -4.12
C PHE A 825 -18.03 29.37 -5.61
N LYS A 826 -19.15 29.12 -6.27
CA LYS A 826 -19.22 28.89 -7.72
C LYS A 826 -19.33 30.22 -8.47
N PHE A 827 -18.61 30.34 -9.58
CA PHE A 827 -18.70 31.45 -10.53
C PHE A 827 -19.53 31.04 -11.74
N SER A 828 -20.00 32.07 -12.52
CA SER A 828 -20.87 31.86 -13.66
C SER A 828 -20.22 31.09 -14.83
N ASN A 829 -18.91 31.01 -14.86
CA ASN A 829 -18.12 30.27 -15.87
C ASN A 829 -17.84 28.81 -15.48
N GLY A 830 -18.47 28.28 -14.43
CA GLY A 830 -18.25 26.93 -13.94
C GLY A 830 -17.09 26.75 -12.97
N SER A 831 -16.15 27.71 -12.90
CA SER A 831 -15.05 27.66 -11.93
C SER A 831 -15.52 27.96 -10.50
N GLY A 832 -14.68 27.71 -9.50
CA GLY A 832 -15.05 27.99 -8.13
C GLY A 832 -13.88 28.07 -7.16
N VAL A 833 -14.13 28.75 -6.03
CA VAL A 833 -13.20 28.77 -4.90
C VAL A 833 -13.77 27.90 -3.77
N LYS A 834 -13.00 26.94 -3.32
CA LYS A 834 -13.31 26.07 -2.17
C LYS A 834 -12.52 26.53 -0.96
N VAL A 835 -13.19 26.77 0.15
CA VAL A 835 -12.57 27.06 1.47
C VAL A 835 -13.00 25.97 2.44
N GLY A 836 -12.08 25.36 3.14
CA GLY A 836 -12.38 24.25 4.03
C GLY A 836 -11.45 24.15 5.23
N ALA A 837 -11.88 23.37 6.19
CA ALA A 837 -11.10 22.98 7.34
C ALA A 837 -11.24 21.46 7.59
N ARG A 838 -10.14 20.79 7.82
CA ARG A 838 -10.07 19.39 8.24
C ARG A 838 -9.37 19.28 9.58
N ILE A 839 -9.91 18.51 10.48
CA ILE A 839 -9.30 18.18 11.78
C ILE A 839 -8.93 16.71 11.71
N LYS A 840 -7.63 16.39 11.69
CA LYS A 840 -7.11 15.04 11.85
C LYS A 840 -6.93 14.73 13.33
N ASN A 841 -7.14 13.48 13.72
CA ASN A 841 -7.13 13.00 15.11
C ASN A 841 -7.99 13.88 16.03
N LEU A 842 -9.27 13.98 15.72
CA LEU A 842 -10.25 14.89 16.36
C LEU A 842 -10.25 14.80 17.89
N PHE A 843 -10.13 13.60 18.45
CA PHE A 843 -10.14 13.36 19.87
C PHE A 843 -8.74 13.32 20.51
N ASN A 844 -7.71 13.62 19.72
CA ASN A 844 -6.31 13.64 20.17
C ASN A 844 -5.89 12.32 20.82
N SER A 845 -6.22 11.20 20.18
CA SER A 845 -5.81 9.86 20.63
C SER A 845 -4.30 9.74 20.64
N ALA A 846 -3.73 9.34 21.77
CA ALA A 846 -2.30 9.10 21.96
C ALA A 846 -1.97 7.60 22.09
N ALA A 847 -2.94 6.71 21.86
CA ALA A 847 -2.70 5.26 21.93
C ALA A 847 -1.59 4.84 20.94
N PRO A 848 -0.71 3.90 21.32
CA PRO A 848 0.35 3.45 20.43
C PRO A 848 -0.25 2.70 19.23
N GLN A 849 0.36 2.89 18.05
CA GLN A 849 0.03 2.09 16.88
C GLN A 849 0.51 0.65 17.05
N THR A 850 1.73 0.52 17.55
CA THR A 850 2.35 -0.74 17.94
C THR A 850 3.43 -0.45 18.98
N TYR A 851 3.85 -1.45 19.70
CA TYR A 851 5.08 -1.38 20.47
C TYR A 851 6.26 -1.84 19.61
N VAL A 852 7.39 -1.17 19.75
CA VAL A 852 8.65 -1.53 19.09
C VAL A 852 9.29 -2.64 19.95
N LEU A 853 8.73 -3.82 19.84
CA LEU A 853 9.15 -5.00 20.60
C LEU A 853 9.41 -6.12 19.58
N GLY A 854 10.60 -6.70 19.63
CA GLY A 854 10.92 -7.90 18.84
C GLY A 854 10.72 -9.17 19.65
N ASP A 855 10.88 -10.34 19.03
CA ASP A 855 10.76 -11.64 19.70
C ASP A 855 11.79 -11.82 20.83
N ALA A 856 12.93 -11.13 20.76
CA ALA A 856 13.89 -11.02 21.86
C ALA A 856 13.28 -10.49 23.17
N ASN A 857 12.19 -9.73 23.10
CA ASN A 857 11.53 -9.19 24.28
C ASN A 857 10.68 -10.22 25.02
N ASP A 858 10.04 -11.12 24.29
CA ASP A 858 9.38 -12.28 24.89
C ASP A 858 10.39 -13.13 25.64
N THR A 859 11.56 -13.32 25.07
CA THR A 859 12.67 -14.02 25.68
C THR A 859 13.08 -13.41 27.03
N VAL A 860 13.25 -12.09 27.10
CA VAL A 860 13.58 -11.36 28.33
C VAL A 860 12.50 -11.51 29.40
N LEU A 861 11.21 -11.45 29.03
CA LEU A 861 10.11 -11.67 29.96
C LEU A 861 10.18 -13.03 30.60
N VAL A 862 10.41 -14.07 29.80
CA VAL A 862 10.50 -15.44 30.26
C VAL A 862 11.76 -15.67 31.09
N GLN A 863 12.92 -15.21 30.64
CA GLN A 863 14.20 -15.38 31.33
C GLN A 863 14.26 -14.67 32.68
N LYS A 864 13.76 -13.43 32.74
CA LYS A 864 13.77 -12.63 33.98
C LYS A 864 12.59 -12.92 34.89
N GLN A 865 11.68 -13.83 34.51
CA GLN A 865 10.46 -14.14 35.26
C GLN A 865 9.65 -12.88 35.58
N ILE A 866 9.66 -11.93 34.65
CA ILE A 866 8.86 -10.72 34.81
C ILE A 866 7.40 -11.13 34.73
N THR A 867 6.69 -11.03 35.83
CA THR A 867 5.24 -11.28 35.83
C THR A 867 4.56 -10.29 34.91
N PRO A 868 3.49 -10.69 34.18
CA PRO A 868 2.75 -9.78 33.30
C PRO A 868 2.02 -8.60 33.98
N ASP A 869 2.40 -8.23 35.22
CA ASP A 869 1.96 -7.00 35.85
C ASP A 869 2.85 -5.85 35.36
N PHE A 870 2.49 -5.33 34.18
CA PHE A 870 3.20 -4.25 33.52
C PHE A 870 2.85 -2.86 34.05
N THR A 871 2.24 -2.72 35.25
CA THR A 871 1.72 -1.45 35.80
C THR A 871 2.80 -0.37 35.92
N ASN A 872 4.06 -0.77 36.11
CA ASN A 872 5.21 0.15 36.20
C ASN A 872 6.26 -0.10 35.12
N THR A 873 5.96 -0.91 34.13
CA THR A 873 6.88 -1.25 33.04
C THR A 873 6.69 -0.30 31.87
N LEU A 874 7.78 0.29 31.41
CA LEU A 874 7.80 1.13 30.22
C LEU A 874 8.32 0.34 29.02
N GLY A 875 7.79 0.64 27.86
CA GLY A 875 8.22 0.12 26.57
C GLY A 875 8.13 1.22 25.51
N PHE A 876 8.88 1.09 24.43
CA PHE A 876 8.78 2.03 23.32
C PHE A 876 7.69 1.63 22.34
N GLY A 877 6.97 2.62 21.86
CA GLY A 877 5.91 2.43 20.88
C GLY A 877 5.86 3.56 19.85
N ILE A 878 5.38 3.24 18.67
CA ILE A 878 5.11 4.24 17.64
C ILE A 878 3.78 4.91 18.00
N GLY A 879 3.87 6.20 18.32
CA GLY A 879 2.71 7.00 18.72
C GLY A 879 1.86 7.49 17.54
N GLN A 880 0.78 8.15 17.86
CA GLN A 880 -0.06 8.85 16.90
C GLN A 880 0.42 10.29 16.72
N ILE A 881 0.23 10.81 15.50
CA ILE A 881 0.36 12.26 15.27
C ILE A 881 -0.75 12.96 16.07
N PRO A 882 -0.44 13.97 16.90
CA PRO A 882 -1.45 14.72 17.63
C PRO A 882 -2.47 15.39 16.73
N ARG A 883 -3.52 15.95 17.31
CA ARG A 883 -4.56 16.66 16.57
C ARG A 883 -3.94 17.75 15.68
N ARG A 884 -4.30 17.71 14.39
CA ARG A 884 -3.90 18.71 13.41
C ARG A 884 -5.12 19.38 12.79
N ILE A 885 -5.04 20.69 12.56
CA ILE A 885 -6.05 21.45 11.82
C ILE A 885 -5.44 21.87 10.48
N LEU A 886 -6.10 21.46 9.41
CA LEU A 886 -5.73 21.78 8.04
C LEU A 886 -6.73 22.80 7.51
N LEU A 887 -6.25 24.00 7.10
CA LEU A 887 -7.07 25.04 6.49
C LEU A 887 -6.74 25.10 5.01
N THR A 888 -7.72 24.83 4.16
CA THR A 888 -7.51 24.75 2.71
C THR A 888 -8.27 25.81 1.96
N VAL A 889 -7.61 26.47 1.02
CA VAL A 889 -8.22 27.30 -0.01
C VAL A 889 -7.85 26.70 -1.35
N GLY A 890 -8.84 26.35 -2.16
CA GLY A 890 -8.65 25.78 -3.48
C GLY A 890 -9.40 26.56 -4.56
N TYR A 891 -8.89 26.50 -5.78
CA TYR A 891 -9.53 27.03 -6.98
C TYR A 891 -9.62 25.89 -8.01
N ASP A 892 -10.84 25.67 -8.51
CA ASP A 892 -11.13 24.69 -9.55
C ASP A 892 -11.66 25.42 -10.79
N PHE A 893 -11.24 25.01 -12.00
CA PHE A 893 -11.65 25.62 -13.27
C PHE A 893 -11.76 24.60 -14.40
#